data_98f32da98be07cd78a50c4d05495aa9e
#
_entry.id   98f32da98be07cd78a50c4d05495aa9e
#
_cell.length_a   1.000
_cell.length_b   1.000
_cell.length_c   1.000
_cell.angle_alpha   90.00
_cell.angle_beta   90.00
_cell.angle_gamma   90.00
#
_symmetry.space_group_name_H-M   'P 1'
#
loop_
_entity.id
_entity.type
_entity.pdbx_description
1 polymer ?
#
loop_
_entity_poly.entity_id
_entity_poly.type
_entity_poly.pdbx_seq_one_letter_code
_entity_poly.pdbx_strand_id
1 'polypeptide(L)'
;MMAQYLALKAEAQDCLLFYRMGDFFEMFFEDARIAAACLDIALTGRGEHDGERIPMCGVPVHAATAYLQRLIKAGHRVAIAEQTETPEAAKKRGGSKALVARAIVRVVTAGTLTEEALLDARAANWCVAVGEAGGDVAVAAADVSTGRFEIFETDMAGLGATLARLNPAEVVASEASEIDATSHRPRAQFDSAAGEARLKSLYGVATLDGFGQFSRAALSAAGGLVAYLDHTAKGALPFLRPPVLHAGDASMAIDAATRESLELTLATGGTRKGSLLDAVDRTVTGAGARLLAQDIAAPLMDAGAIGARLDLVQRFHDEPNLRETLRSSLRALPDIGRALGRIVAGRGSPRDLGQLRDGLDAAWALGERLHQLAAPPPLLAEIAPRLQGHGALIDLLKRALVPEPPIDAAGGGYIAEGFDAALDDLRHTGAGGRRAIAALEADYRKRTGIAALKIRHNGVLGYHVEVPARAADALMAPDSGFTHRQTLAGVVRFNAADLHEAAMQVTQAGNHALAAEASHLEDLTETALARRHEIAITADALARIDVAAGLAERAAEGGWARPALVDHACFEVEGGRHPVVEAAVARAGGRFVANDCDLSESSRLWLVTGPNMGGKSTFLRQNALIAVLAQAGSYVPATRAKLGLVDRLFSRVGASDNLARGRSTFMVEMVETAAILAQATPRSFVILDEVGRGTSTYDGLAIAWAVVEAIHEDNRCRCLFATHYHELTRLAERCEALSLHHVRAREWKGELVLLHELATGPADRSYGLAVARLAGLPPATIARAKSVLAKLEAGRAKTGGLAAGLDDLPLFAAVAAQEAEAVDELRTALAGIDVDALSPREALDALYRLKGLAG
;
A
#
# COMPACT_ATOMS: atom_id res chain seq x y z
N MET A 1 1.95 41.26 -6.61
CA MET A 1 1.90 39.84 -7.00
C MET A 1 3.07 39.05 -6.38
N MET A 2 4.34 39.39 -6.67
CA MET A 2 5.49 38.65 -6.09
C MET A 2 5.51 38.67 -4.56
N ALA A 3 5.20 39.79 -3.91
CA ALA A 3 5.07 39.85 -2.45
C ALA A 3 4.02 38.86 -1.89
N GLN A 4 2.89 38.69 -2.59
CA GLN A 4 1.86 37.70 -2.21
C GLN A 4 2.36 36.28 -2.45
N TYR A 5 3.06 36.01 -3.57
CA TYR A 5 3.67 34.72 -3.86
C TYR A 5 4.70 34.33 -2.77
N LEU A 6 5.61 35.26 -2.44
CA LEU A 6 6.65 35.01 -1.45
C LEU A 6 6.07 34.82 -0.04
N ALA A 7 4.99 35.54 0.31
CA ALA A 7 4.30 35.31 1.58
C ALA A 7 3.70 33.89 1.65
N LEU A 8 3.01 33.45 0.60
CA LEU A 8 2.47 32.06 0.55
C LEU A 8 3.60 31.02 0.49
N LYS A 9 4.70 31.30 -0.22
CA LYS A 9 5.85 30.40 -0.23
C LYS A 9 6.51 30.26 1.15
N ALA A 10 6.52 31.31 1.94
CA ALA A 10 7.00 31.26 3.33
C ALA A 10 6.15 30.37 4.25
N GLU A 11 4.84 30.20 3.95
CA GLU A 11 3.95 29.27 4.65
C GLU A 11 4.15 27.81 4.24
N ALA A 12 4.76 27.54 3.08
CA ALA A 12 4.95 26.21 2.50
C ALA A 12 6.37 26.09 1.87
N GLN A 13 7.41 26.31 2.69
CA GLN A 13 8.81 26.39 2.25
C GLN A 13 9.30 25.09 1.60
N ASP A 14 8.86 23.96 2.10
CA ASP A 14 9.20 22.60 1.67
C ASP A 14 8.34 22.07 0.51
N CYS A 15 7.42 22.90 -0.03
CA CYS A 15 6.51 22.53 -1.10
C CYS A 15 6.77 23.33 -2.38
N LEU A 16 6.55 22.77 -3.53
CA LEU A 16 6.40 23.51 -4.80
C LEU A 16 5.06 24.25 -4.76
N LEU A 17 5.07 25.57 -5.01
CA LEU A 17 3.86 26.39 -4.91
C LEU A 17 3.16 26.53 -6.27
N PHE A 18 2.03 25.84 -6.45
CA PHE A 18 1.10 26.05 -7.55
C PHE A 18 0.28 27.31 -7.28
N TYR A 19 0.65 28.42 -7.90
CA TYR A 19 0.03 29.71 -7.67
C TYR A 19 -0.97 30.04 -8.80
N ARG A 20 -2.26 30.08 -8.49
CA ARG A 20 -3.33 30.27 -9.48
C ARG A 20 -3.26 31.65 -10.14
N MET A 21 -3.11 31.67 -11.47
CA MET A 21 -3.11 32.86 -12.30
C MET A 21 -4.04 32.67 -13.50
N GLY A 22 -5.32 33.03 -13.36
CA GLY A 22 -6.32 32.78 -14.39
C GLY A 22 -6.47 31.28 -14.67
N ASP A 23 -6.20 30.84 -15.90
CA ASP A 23 -6.32 29.45 -16.33
C ASP A 23 -5.04 28.63 -16.14
N PHE A 24 -4.03 29.19 -15.43
CA PHE A 24 -2.76 28.52 -15.17
C PHE A 24 -2.45 28.48 -13.66
N PHE A 25 -1.73 27.45 -13.27
CA PHE A 25 -0.91 27.46 -12.07
C PHE A 25 0.51 27.84 -12.47
N GLU A 26 0.98 29.00 -12.01
CA GLU A 26 2.32 29.49 -12.25
C GLU A 26 3.23 29.21 -11.07
N MET A 27 4.48 28.88 -11.34
CA MET A 27 5.53 28.65 -10.37
C MET A 27 6.67 29.61 -10.67
N PHE A 28 7.36 30.09 -9.63
CA PHE A 28 8.40 31.10 -9.76
C PHE A 28 9.66 30.68 -9.01
N PHE A 29 10.77 31.33 -9.28
CA PHE A 29 12.07 31.13 -8.65
C PHE A 29 12.54 29.67 -8.74
N GLU A 30 12.99 29.10 -7.60
CA GLU A 30 13.50 27.74 -7.56
C GLU A 30 12.40 26.68 -7.84
N ASP A 31 11.17 26.94 -7.40
CA ASP A 31 10.03 26.07 -7.71
C ASP A 31 9.84 25.90 -9.22
N ALA A 32 10.06 26.99 -9.99
CA ALA A 32 9.96 26.93 -11.44
C ALA A 32 11.08 26.10 -12.07
N ARG A 33 12.31 26.18 -11.55
CA ARG A 33 13.44 25.37 -12.05
C ARG A 33 13.22 23.90 -11.80
N ILE A 34 12.86 23.54 -10.57
CA ILE A 34 12.58 22.15 -10.17
C ILE A 34 11.41 21.58 -10.98
N ALA A 35 10.30 22.32 -11.04
CA ALA A 35 9.13 21.86 -11.76
C ALA A 35 9.36 21.74 -13.27
N ALA A 36 10.05 22.71 -13.89
CA ALA A 36 10.37 22.65 -15.32
C ALA A 36 11.24 21.44 -15.66
N ALA A 37 12.25 21.15 -14.84
CA ALA A 37 13.12 19.98 -15.02
C ALA A 37 12.36 18.66 -14.82
N CYS A 38 11.52 18.54 -13.77
CA CYS A 38 10.76 17.32 -13.47
C CYS A 38 9.65 17.06 -14.50
N LEU A 39 8.99 18.12 -14.98
CA LEU A 39 7.84 18.02 -15.86
C LEU A 39 8.20 18.08 -17.36
N ASP A 40 9.46 18.39 -17.69
CA ASP A 40 9.91 18.65 -19.07
C ASP A 40 9.03 19.71 -19.76
N ILE A 41 8.89 20.88 -19.08
CA ILE A 41 8.16 22.03 -19.61
C ILE A 41 9.08 23.26 -19.74
N ALA A 42 8.68 24.22 -20.59
CA ALA A 42 9.50 25.40 -20.85
C ALA A 42 9.68 26.25 -19.58
N LEU A 43 10.95 26.52 -19.23
CA LEU A 43 11.31 27.53 -18.26
C LEU A 43 11.39 28.90 -18.98
N THR A 44 10.56 29.82 -18.55
CA THR A 44 10.48 31.19 -19.06
C THR A 44 10.87 32.19 -17.98
N GLY A 45 10.65 33.46 -18.19
CA GLY A 45 10.93 34.50 -17.20
C GLY A 45 9.89 35.61 -17.22
N ARG A 46 9.52 36.13 -16.06
CA ARG A 46 8.51 37.18 -15.90
C ARG A 46 8.93 38.23 -14.89
N GLY A 47 9.28 39.40 -15.36
CA GLY A 47 9.74 40.48 -14.49
C GLY A 47 11.16 40.30 -13.99
N GLU A 48 11.59 41.18 -13.09
CA GLU A 48 12.91 41.19 -12.48
C GLU A 48 12.78 41.32 -10.97
N HIS A 49 13.65 40.65 -10.22
CA HIS A 49 13.81 40.76 -8.78
C HIS A 49 15.30 40.82 -8.48
N ASP A 50 15.73 41.84 -7.73
CA ASP A 50 17.13 42.10 -7.40
C ASP A 50 18.07 42.16 -8.64
N GLY A 51 17.55 42.66 -9.79
CA GLY A 51 18.30 42.78 -11.02
C GLY A 51 18.40 41.50 -11.87
N GLU A 52 17.82 40.42 -11.42
CA GLU A 52 17.76 39.18 -12.19
C GLU A 52 16.33 38.88 -12.71
N ARG A 53 16.25 38.26 -13.89
CA ARG A 53 14.98 37.85 -14.46
C ARG A 53 14.39 36.71 -13.62
N ILE A 54 13.12 36.84 -13.17
CA ILE A 54 12.45 35.83 -12.35
C ILE A 54 12.15 34.60 -13.21
N PRO A 55 12.75 33.42 -12.93
CA PRO A 55 12.36 32.18 -13.61
C PRO A 55 10.90 31.85 -13.36
N MET A 56 10.19 31.39 -14.39
CA MET A 56 8.79 31.05 -14.32
C MET A 56 8.50 29.84 -15.22
N CYS A 57 7.66 28.93 -14.74
CA CYS A 57 6.96 27.96 -15.57
C CYS A 57 5.49 27.89 -15.15
N GLY A 58 4.63 27.30 -15.98
CA GLY A 58 3.22 27.21 -15.67
C GLY A 58 2.57 26.00 -16.29
N VAL A 59 1.52 25.49 -15.62
CA VAL A 59 0.71 24.38 -16.08
C VAL A 59 -0.76 24.78 -16.17
N PRO A 60 -1.49 24.37 -17.22
CA PRO A 60 -2.91 24.68 -17.34
C PRO A 60 -3.70 24.02 -16.21
N VAL A 61 -4.67 24.73 -15.64
CA VAL A 61 -5.47 24.22 -14.52
C VAL A 61 -6.21 22.95 -14.89
N HIS A 62 -6.81 22.87 -16.07
CA HIS A 62 -7.52 21.68 -16.53
C HIS A 62 -6.63 20.43 -16.67
N ALA A 63 -5.31 20.62 -16.80
CA ALA A 63 -4.32 19.55 -16.90
C ALA A 63 -3.50 19.36 -15.62
N ALA A 64 -3.74 20.16 -14.57
CA ALA A 64 -2.93 20.21 -13.36
C ALA A 64 -2.77 18.83 -12.69
N THR A 65 -3.81 17.98 -12.68
CA THR A 65 -3.78 16.64 -12.10
C THR A 65 -2.67 15.76 -12.69
N ALA A 66 -2.48 15.77 -14.00
CA ALA A 66 -1.43 14.98 -14.65
C ALA A 66 -0.02 15.47 -14.28
N TYR A 67 0.16 16.76 -14.12
CA TYR A 67 1.42 17.35 -13.69
C TYR A 67 1.68 17.09 -12.20
N LEU A 68 0.68 17.20 -11.35
CA LEU A 68 0.74 16.82 -9.94
C LEU A 68 1.21 15.37 -9.79
N GLN A 69 0.66 14.44 -10.57
CA GLN A 69 1.05 13.03 -10.51
C GLN A 69 2.55 12.84 -10.74
N ARG A 70 3.12 13.55 -11.73
CA ARG A 70 4.56 13.47 -12.02
C ARG A 70 5.41 14.04 -10.89
N LEU A 71 5.03 15.19 -10.33
CA LEU A 71 5.74 15.82 -9.21
C LEU A 71 5.70 14.96 -7.94
N ILE A 72 4.52 14.44 -7.58
CA ILE A 72 4.37 13.58 -6.40
C ILE A 72 5.16 12.27 -6.56
N LYS A 73 5.13 11.64 -7.75
CA LYS A 73 5.96 10.45 -8.04
C LYS A 73 7.46 10.72 -7.99
N ALA A 74 7.87 11.96 -8.28
CA ALA A 74 9.26 12.39 -8.12
C ALA A 74 9.64 12.77 -6.69
N GLY A 75 8.72 12.59 -5.71
CA GLY A 75 8.95 12.84 -4.29
C GLY A 75 8.72 14.29 -3.86
N HIS A 76 8.17 15.14 -4.70
CA HIS A 76 7.87 16.54 -4.35
C HIS A 76 6.53 16.68 -3.68
N ARG A 77 6.42 17.63 -2.75
CA ARG A 77 5.17 18.12 -2.17
C ARG A 77 4.70 19.35 -2.93
N VAL A 78 3.40 19.52 -3.08
CA VAL A 78 2.84 20.65 -3.84
C VAL A 78 1.79 21.38 -3.01
N ALA A 79 2.02 22.64 -2.72
CA ALA A 79 1.04 23.54 -2.11
C ALA A 79 0.19 24.19 -3.22
N ILE A 80 -1.12 24.09 -3.12
CA ILE A 80 -2.05 24.67 -4.10
C ILE A 80 -2.62 25.97 -3.52
N ALA A 81 -2.32 27.07 -4.18
CA ALA A 81 -2.85 28.38 -3.83
C ALA A 81 -3.92 28.79 -4.82
N GLU A 82 -5.16 28.88 -4.35
CA GLU A 82 -6.33 29.29 -5.12
C GLU A 82 -6.76 30.73 -4.83
N GLN A 83 -7.57 31.29 -5.72
CA GLN A 83 -8.18 32.59 -5.53
C GLN A 83 -9.33 32.47 -4.52
N THR A 84 -9.26 33.26 -3.45
CA THR A 84 -10.29 33.28 -2.38
C THR A 84 -11.37 34.33 -2.57
N GLU A 85 -11.25 35.17 -3.61
CA GLU A 85 -12.23 36.16 -4.00
C GLU A 85 -12.31 36.28 -5.53
N THR A 86 -13.45 36.77 -6.03
CA THR A 86 -13.60 37.03 -7.46
C THR A 86 -12.87 38.32 -7.85
N PRO A 87 -12.44 38.46 -9.14
CA PRO A 87 -11.84 39.72 -9.63
C PRO A 87 -12.73 40.95 -9.40
N GLU A 88 -14.04 40.79 -9.45
CA GLU A 88 -15.01 41.87 -9.17
C GLU A 88 -15.02 42.28 -7.70
N ALA A 89 -14.95 41.30 -6.77
CA ALA A 89 -14.86 41.55 -5.34
C ALA A 89 -13.54 42.25 -4.98
N ALA A 90 -12.43 41.79 -5.56
CA ALA A 90 -11.14 42.46 -5.40
C ALA A 90 -11.17 43.90 -5.90
N LYS A 91 -11.76 44.16 -7.07
CA LYS A 91 -11.92 45.49 -7.64
C LYS A 91 -12.81 46.40 -6.75
N LYS A 92 -13.89 45.87 -6.16
CA LYS A 92 -14.72 46.61 -5.19
C LYS A 92 -13.95 46.97 -3.92
N ARG A 93 -13.07 46.07 -3.45
CA ARG A 93 -12.26 46.27 -2.22
C ARG A 93 -11.15 47.30 -2.38
N GLY A 94 -10.48 47.36 -3.53
CA GLY A 94 -9.26 48.18 -3.67
C GLY A 94 -9.09 48.84 -5.06
N GLY A 95 -10.15 48.97 -5.84
CA GLY A 95 -10.11 49.60 -7.16
C GLY A 95 -9.49 48.72 -8.26
N SER A 96 -9.23 49.31 -9.41
CA SER A 96 -8.78 48.59 -10.62
C SER A 96 -7.37 47.95 -10.51
N LYS A 97 -6.58 48.35 -9.49
CA LYS A 97 -5.22 47.82 -9.23
C LYS A 97 -5.21 46.77 -8.09
N ALA A 98 -6.34 46.48 -7.48
CA ALA A 98 -6.38 45.48 -6.40
C ALA A 98 -6.02 44.09 -6.93
N LEU A 99 -5.11 43.42 -6.21
CA LEU A 99 -4.77 42.03 -6.49
C LEU A 99 -5.86 41.13 -5.89
N VAL A 100 -6.24 40.12 -6.63
CA VAL A 100 -7.13 39.07 -6.15
C VAL A 100 -6.45 38.33 -4.99
N ALA A 101 -7.14 38.19 -3.87
CA ALA A 101 -6.62 37.46 -2.72
C ALA A 101 -6.47 35.98 -3.05
N ARG A 102 -5.39 35.38 -2.51
CA ARG A 102 -5.10 33.95 -2.65
C ARG A 102 -4.67 33.39 -1.32
N ALA A 103 -5.02 32.14 -1.09
CA ALA A 103 -4.54 31.38 0.05
C ALA A 103 -4.16 29.97 -0.38
N ILE A 104 -3.29 29.33 0.40
CA ILE A 104 -3.01 27.90 0.24
C ILE A 104 -4.25 27.16 0.75
N VAL A 105 -4.97 26.50 -0.15
CA VAL A 105 -6.16 25.72 0.18
C VAL A 105 -5.82 24.27 0.50
N ARG A 106 -4.64 23.81 0.12
CA ARG A 106 -4.22 22.43 0.31
C ARG A 106 -2.72 22.25 0.07
N VAL A 107 -2.14 21.28 0.77
CA VAL A 107 -0.83 20.68 0.45
C VAL A 107 -1.06 19.25 0.00
N VAL A 108 -0.59 18.91 -1.20
CA VAL A 108 -0.67 17.57 -1.79
C VAL A 108 0.65 16.87 -1.54
N THR A 109 0.58 15.71 -0.88
CA THR A 109 1.72 14.83 -0.59
C THR A 109 1.42 13.41 -1.03
N ALA A 110 2.42 12.54 -1.05
CA ALA A 110 2.23 11.14 -1.45
C ALA A 110 1.19 10.40 -0.59
N GLY A 111 1.14 10.69 0.73
CA GLY A 111 0.21 10.05 1.67
C GLY A 111 -1.18 10.68 1.73
N THR A 112 -1.40 11.88 1.15
CA THR A 112 -2.67 12.62 1.26
C THR A 112 -3.48 12.68 -0.04
N LEU A 113 -3.21 11.76 -0.97
CA LEU A 113 -3.90 11.68 -2.25
C LEU A 113 -5.35 11.18 -2.10
N THR A 114 -6.27 11.80 -2.82
CA THR A 114 -7.68 11.39 -2.89
C THR A 114 -8.19 11.28 -4.33
N GLU A 115 -7.50 11.92 -5.27
CA GLU A 115 -7.87 11.91 -6.68
C GLU A 115 -7.65 10.53 -7.30
N GLU A 116 -8.68 10.01 -7.98
CA GLU A 116 -8.65 8.69 -8.61
C GLU A 116 -7.49 8.54 -9.61
N ALA A 117 -7.22 9.58 -10.39
CA ALA A 117 -6.15 9.58 -11.37
C ALA A 117 -4.74 9.52 -10.77
N LEU A 118 -4.56 9.88 -9.49
CA LEU A 118 -3.28 9.88 -8.79
C LEU A 118 -3.02 8.58 -8.03
N LEU A 119 -4.06 7.81 -7.76
CA LEU A 119 -4.02 6.60 -6.94
C LEU A 119 -3.96 5.34 -7.80
N ASP A 120 -3.24 4.33 -7.31
CA ASP A 120 -3.41 2.97 -7.81
C ASP A 120 -4.75 2.41 -7.29
N ALA A 121 -5.60 1.96 -8.22
CA ALA A 121 -6.90 1.40 -7.87
C ALA A 121 -6.78 0.17 -6.97
N ARG A 122 -5.71 -0.62 -7.12
CA ARG A 122 -5.50 -1.91 -6.46
C ARG A 122 -4.55 -1.84 -5.25
N ALA A 123 -4.01 -0.67 -4.92
CA ALA A 123 -3.14 -0.45 -3.77
C ALA A 123 -3.75 0.53 -2.76
N ALA A 124 -3.57 0.29 -1.47
CA ALA A 124 -3.87 1.26 -0.42
C ALA A 124 -2.83 2.38 -0.43
N ASN A 125 -3.24 3.58 -0.04
CA ASN A 125 -2.35 4.75 0.02
C ASN A 125 -2.19 5.21 1.47
N TRP A 126 -1.31 4.52 2.20
CA TRP A 126 -1.12 4.80 3.61
C TRP A 126 -0.27 6.04 3.87
N CYS A 127 -0.82 6.98 4.63
CA CYS A 127 -0.09 8.00 5.37
C CYS A 127 0.09 7.51 6.80
N VAL A 128 1.32 7.47 7.27
CA VAL A 128 1.64 6.87 8.57
C VAL A 128 2.31 7.90 9.47
N ALA A 129 1.95 7.92 10.75
CA ALA A 129 2.68 8.65 11.77
C ALA A 129 3.22 7.70 12.83
N VAL A 130 4.47 7.92 13.25
CA VAL A 130 5.12 7.16 14.32
C VAL A 130 5.17 8.00 15.57
N GLY A 131 4.62 7.47 16.66
CA GLY A 131 4.59 8.11 17.97
C GLY A 131 5.42 7.31 18.98
N GLU A 132 6.14 8.02 19.82
CA GLU A 132 7.00 7.48 20.87
C GLU A 132 6.58 8.05 22.23
N ALA A 133 6.46 7.22 23.27
CA ALA A 133 6.20 7.65 24.62
C ALA A 133 6.69 6.63 25.65
N GLY A 134 7.61 7.05 26.55
CA GLY A 134 8.05 6.21 27.66
C GLY A 134 8.85 4.96 27.27
N GLY A 135 9.40 4.91 26.08
CA GLY A 135 10.11 3.75 25.51
C GLY A 135 9.24 2.87 24.60
N ASP A 136 7.92 3.06 24.62
CA ASP A 136 6.98 2.39 23.73
C ASP A 136 6.84 3.14 22.41
N VAL A 137 6.55 2.43 21.34
CA VAL A 137 6.35 2.96 19.99
C VAL A 137 4.98 2.52 19.48
N ALA A 138 4.33 3.40 18.75
CA ALA A 138 3.12 3.06 18.02
C ALA A 138 3.11 3.69 16.63
N VAL A 139 2.39 3.05 15.73
CA VAL A 139 2.21 3.46 14.34
C VAL A 139 0.73 3.72 14.10
N ALA A 140 0.37 4.94 13.74
CA ALA A 140 -0.96 5.30 13.27
C ALA A 140 -0.94 5.40 11.75
N ALA A 141 -1.85 4.74 11.07
CA ALA A 141 -1.94 4.67 9.61
C ALA A 141 -3.31 5.10 9.12
N ALA A 142 -3.39 6.02 8.17
CA ALA A 142 -4.62 6.43 7.52
C ALA A 142 -4.53 6.28 6.00
N ASP A 143 -5.53 5.65 5.39
CA ASP A 143 -5.78 5.77 3.96
C ASP A 143 -6.87 6.83 3.75
N VAL A 144 -6.43 8.05 3.44
CA VAL A 144 -7.30 9.22 3.28
C VAL A 144 -8.32 9.01 2.16
N SER A 145 -7.99 8.19 1.17
CA SER A 145 -8.87 7.93 0.03
C SER A 145 -10.12 7.10 0.39
N THR A 146 -10.06 6.33 1.49
CA THR A 146 -11.14 5.47 1.97
C THR A 146 -11.59 5.77 3.39
N GLY A 147 -10.87 6.66 4.07
CA GLY A 147 -11.10 7.02 5.46
C GLY A 147 -10.67 5.96 6.47
N ARG A 148 -9.97 4.89 6.07
CA ARG A 148 -9.48 3.87 7.01
C ARG A 148 -8.45 4.46 7.95
N PHE A 149 -8.56 4.10 9.24
CA PHE A 149 -7.66 4.56 10.28
C PHE A 149 -7.32 3.41 11.21
N GLU A 150 -6.04 3.02 11.24
CA GLU A 150 -5.54 1.86 11.96
C GLU A 150 -4.39 2.27 12.87
N ILE A 151 -4.30 1.68 14.06
CA ILE A 151 -3.26 1.96 15.04
C ILE A 151 -2.63 0.64 15.45
N PHE A 152 -1.29 0.60 15.43
CA PHE A 152 -0.48 -0.57 15.76
C PHE A 152 0.44 -0.20 16.91
N GLU A 153 0.31 -0.91 18.02
CA GLU A 153 1.25 -0.83 19.13
C GLU A 153 2.41 -1.78 18.87
N THR A 154 3.62 -1.29 19.02
CA THR A 154 4.86 -2.03 18.73
C THR A 154 6.00 -1.49 19.63
N ASP A 155 7.19 -2.00 19.41
CA ASP A 155 8.42 -1.50 19.96
C ASP A 155 9.38 -1.04 18.84
N MET A 156 10.54 -0.52 19.19
CA MET A 156 11.55 -0.11 18.20
C MET A 156 12.03 -1.28 17.33
N ALA A 157 12.06 -2.49 17.86
CA ALA A 157 12.46 -3.67 17.11
C ALA A 157 11.39 -4.09 16.07
N GLY A 158 10.11 -3.97 16.43
CA GLY A 158 8.97 -4.30 15.57
C GLY A 158 8.55 -3.19 14.61
N LEU A 159 9.05 -1.95 14.80
CA LEU A 159 8.67 -0.81 13.95
C LEU A 159 8.94 -1.07 12.48
N GLY A 160 10.13 -1.58 12.14
CA GLY A 160 10.50 -1.90 10.76
C GLY A 160 9.56 -2.91 10.10
N ALA A 161 9.14 -3.93 10.84
CA ALA A 161 8.18 -4.94 10.37
C ALA A 161 6.79 -4.34 10.12
N THR A 162 6.34 -3.44 11.00
CA THR A 162 5.05 -2.75 10.88
C THR A 162 5.03 -1.81 9.67
N LEU A 163 6.09 -1.03 9.47
CA LEU A 163 6.21 -0.15 8.29
C LEU A 163 6.29 -0.97 6.99
N ALA A 164 7.08 -2.06 6.97
CA ALA A 164 7.17 -2.94 5.81
C ALA A 164 5.83 -3.62 5.47
N ARG A 165 5.00 -3.95 6.50
CA ARG A 165 3.65 -4.48 6.32
C ARG A 165 2.73 -3.48 5.65
N LEU A 166 2.75 -2.23 6.09
CA LEU A 166 1.89 -1.16 5.58
C LEU A 166 2.36 -0.64 4.21
N ASN A 167 3.65 -0.70 3.94
CA ASN A 167 4.27 -0.11 2.75
C ASN A 167 3.78 1.33 2.51
N PRO A 168 4.01 2.25 3.47
CA PRO A 168 3.41 3.57 3.45
C PRO A 168 3.94 4.43 2.29
N ALA A 169 3.05 5.23 1.70
CA ALA A 169 3.43 6.25 0.73
C ALA A 169 4.14 7.44 1.41
N GLU A 170 3.87 7.66 2.69
CA GLU A 170 4.45 8.73 3.49
C GLU A 170 4.54 8.35 4.95
N VAL A 171 5.70 8.66 5.58
CA VAL A 171 5.94 8.47 7.01
C VAL A 171 6.17 9.82 7.66
N VAL A 172 5.45 10.08 8.75
CA VAL A 172 5.52 11.32 9.52
C VAL A 172 6.04 10.99 10.93
N ALA A 173 7.01 11.75 11.41
CA ALA A 173 7.55 11.60 12.75
C ALA A 173 7.74 12.95 13.44
N SER A 174 7.99 12.93 14.74
CA SER A 174 8.40 14.11 15.49
C SER A 174 9.79 14.58 15.06
N GLU A 175 10.03 15.90 15.02
CA GLU A 175 11.37 16.46 14.79
C GLU A 175 12.40 16.07 15.88
N ALA A 176 11.93 15.57 17.03
CA ALA A 176 12.75 15.04 18.10
C ALA A 176 13.05 13.55 17.99
N SER A 177 12.48 12.86 17.00
CA SER A 177 12.66 11.43 16.76
C SER A 177 13.82 11.17 15.81
N GLU A 178 14.57 10.08 16.04
CA GLU A 178 15.63 9.59 15.15
C GLU A 178 15.09 8.68 14.03
N ILE A 179 13.78 8.48 13.95
CA ILE A 179 13.14 7.64 12.95
C ILE A 179 13.30 8.27 11.57
N ASP A 180 13.72 7.47 10.59
CA ASP A 180 13.79 7.87 9.19
C ASP A 180 12.36 8.09 8.64
N ALA A 181 11.98 9.35 8.51
CA ALA A 181 10.65 9.78 8.10
C ALA A 181 10.71 10.74 6.92
N THR A 182 9.71 10.65 6.04
CA THR A 182 9.59 11.57 4.90
C THR A 182 9.17 12.98 5.33
N SER A 183 8.57 13.11 6.51
CA SER A 183 8.13 14.38 7.09
C SER A 183 8.37 14.45 8.59
N HIS A 184 9.13 15.44 9.04
CA HIS A 184 9.29 15.75 10.45
C HIS A 184 8.40 16.91 10.86
N ARG A 185 7.71 16.77 12.01
CA ARG A 185 6.74 17.77 12.49
C ARG A 185 7.06 18.17 13.94
N PRO A 186 6.65 19.38 14.37
CA PRO A 186 6.90 19.85 15.71
C PRO A 186 6.48 18.85 16.79
N ARG A 187 7.33 18.67 17.80
CA ARG A 187 7.10 17.73 18.91
C ARG A 187 5.73 17.92 19.59
N ALA A 188 5.24 19.15 19.66
CA ALA A 188 3.93 19.43 20.25
C ALA A 188 2.75 18.76 19.54
N GLN A 189 2.90 18.38 18.26
CA GLN A 189 1.87 17.64 17.53
C GLN A 189 1.79 16.18 17.97
N PHE A 190 2.87 15.64 18.55
CA PHE A 190 3.00 14.27 19.03
C PHE A 190 2.84 14.15 20.56
N ASP A 191 2.34 15.20 21.22
CA ASP A 191 1.97 15.11 22.64
C ASP A 191 0.75 14.20 22.80
N SER A 192 0.84 13.20 23.68
CA SER A 192 -0.22 12.18 23.86
C SER A 192 -1.52 12.74 24.42
N ALA A 193 -1.45 13.75 25.33
CA ALA A 193 -2.66 14.36 25.87
C ALA A 193 -3.35 15.26 24.82
N ALA A 194 -2.56 16.00 24.04
CA ALA A 194 -3.10 16.73 22.90
C ALA A 194 -3.65 15.80 21.83
N GLY A 195 -3.03 14.63 21.63
CA GLY A 195 -3.51 13.57 20.73
C GLY A 195 -4.87 13.03 21.15
N GLU A 196 -5.03 12.69 22.42
CA GLU A 196 -6.31 12.27 22.99
C GLU A 196 -7.41 13.32 22.78
N ALA A 197 -7.09 14.60 23.07
CA ALA A 197 -8.04 15.70 22.90
C ALA A 197 -8.46 15.86 21.43
N ARG A 198 -7.53 15.73 20.46
CA ARG A 198 -7.82 15.78 19.02
C ARG A 198 -8.73 14.65 18.58
N LEU A 199 -8.46 13.42 19.03
CA LEU A 199 -9.29 12.26 18.70
C LEU A 199 -10.72 12.42 19.27
N LYS A 200 -10.84 12.84 20.52
CA LYS A 200 -12.15 13.14 21.14
C LYS A 200 -12.93 14.21 20.35
N SER A 201 -12.26 15.27 19.95
CA SER A 201 -12.85 16.32 19.12
C SER A 201 -13.25 15.81 17.73
N LEU A 202 -12.40 15.00 17.08
CA LEU A 202 -12.63 14.44 15.76
C LEU A 202 -13.89 13.57 15.71
N TYR A 203 -14.10 12.74 16.73
CA TYR A 203 -15.25 11.82 16.80
C TYR A 203 -16.43 12.36 17.62
N GLY A 204 -16.31 13.53 18.23
CA GLY A 204 -17.37 14.13 19.04
C GLY A 204 -17.70 13.32 20.29
N VAL A 205 -16.70 12.65 20.91
CA VAL A 205 -16.88 11.76 22.06
C VAL A 205 -16.21 12.32 23.31
N ALA A 206 -16.75 11.98 24.48
CA ALA A 206 -16.17 12.38 25.78
C ALA A 206 -14.99 11.49 26.18
N THR A 207 -15.01 10.20 25.84
CA THR A 207 -13.95 9.22 26.09
C THR A 207 -13.65 8.41 24.83
N LEU A 208 -12.44 7.82 24.76
CA LEU A 208 -12.05 6.95 23.65
C LEU A 208 -12.27 5.46 23.97
N ASP A 209 -12.79 5.12 25.15
CA ASP A 209 -12.93 3.73 25.62
C ASP A 209 -13.74 2.84 24.67
N GLY A 210 -14.68 3.44 23.94
CA GLY A 210 -15.49 2.76 22.91
C GLY A 210 -14.70 2.30 21.69
N PHE A 211 -13.49 2.83 21.47
CA PHE A 211 -12.60 2.47 20.37
C PHE A 211 -11.44 1.56 20.81
N GLY A 212 -11.26 1.36 22.12
CA GLY A 212 -10.19 0.56 22.72
C GLY A 212 -9.38 1.32 23.75
N GLN A 213 -8.44 0.63 24.38
CA GLN A 213 -7.52 1.23 25.35
C GLN A 213 -6.20 1.57 24.63
N PHE A 214 -5.97 2.85 24.39
CA PHE A 214 -4.81 3.34 23.68
C PHE A 214 -3.66 3.64 24.67
N SER A 215 -2.46 3.15 24.37
CA SER A 215 -1.24 3.56 25.04
C SER A 215 -0.91 5.04 24.78
N ARG A 216 0.00 5.60 25.56
CA ARG A 216 0.49 6.97 25.31
C ARG A 216 1.19 7.10 23.96
N ALA A 217 1.88 6.06 23.51
CA ALA A 217 2.52 6.02 22.19
C ALA A 217 1.45 6.00 21.08
N ALA A 218 0.38 5.20 21.24
CA ALA A 218 -0.74 5.16 20.31
C ALA A 218 -1.44 6.52 20.18
N LEU A 219 -1.70 7.21 21.30
CA LEU A 219 -2.28 8.55 21.31
C LEU A 219 -1.35 9.59 20.67
N SER A 220 -0.04 9.47 20.89
CA SER A 220 0.98 10.31 20.27
C SER A 220 0.97 10.12 18.73
N ALA A 221 1.03 8.89 18.26
CA ALA A 221 1.01 8.55 16.84
C ALA A 221 -0.27 9.06 16.15
N ALA A 222 -1.43 8.70 16.71
CA ALA A 222 -2.73 9.08 16.17
C ALA A 222 -2.94 10.60 16.18
N GLY A 223 -2.57 11.26 17.28
CA GLY A 223 -2.63 12.72 17.40
C GLY A 223 -1.72 13.43 16.42
N GLY A 224 -0.50 12.92 16.21
CA GLY A 224 0.46 13.43 15.22
C GLY A 224 -0.06 13.28 13.78
N LEU A 225 -0.64 12.12 13.45
CA LEU A 225 -1.24 11.86 12.14
C LEU A 225 -2.41 12.82 11.86
N VAL A 226 -3.35 12.94 12.80
CA VAL A 226 -4.51 13.84 12.65
C VAL A 226 -4.05 15.30 12.50
N ALA A 227 -3.06 15.74 13.29
CA ALA A 227 -2.49 17.09 13.16
C ALA A 227 -1.81 17.32 11.80
N TYR A 228 -1.14 16.30 11.26
CA TYR A 228 -0.52 16.37 9.94
C TYR A 228 -1.59 16.46 8.84
N LEU A 229 -2.61 15.61 8.88
CA LEU A 229 -3.70 15.63 7.92
C LEU A 229 -4.48 16.96 7.94
N ASP A 230 -4.73 17.51 9.12
CA ASP A 230 -5.36 18.84 9.28
C ASP A 230 -4.49 19.96 8.68
N HIS A 231 -3.18 19.91 8.94
CA HIS A 231 -2.23 20.87 8.35
C HIS A 231 -2.19 20.82 6.82
N THR A 232 -2.21 19.62 6.23
CA THR A 232 -2.16 19.45 4.77
C THR A 232 -3.50 19.78 4.12
N ALA A 233 -4.60 19.52 4.78
CA ALA A 233 -5.96 19.83 4.34
C ALA A 233 -6.39 21.27 4.66
N LYS A 234 -5.56 22.06 5.37
CA LYS A 234 -5.85 23.46 5.74
C LYS A 234 -7.17 23.64 6.48
N GLY A 235 -7.45 22.77 7.46
CA GLY A 235 -8.66 22.80 8.29
C GLY A 235 -9.85 22.03 7.73
N ALA A 236 -9.76 21.52 6.50
CA ALA A 236 -10.78 20.63 5.93
C ALA A 236 -10.37 19.17 6.15
N LEU A 237 -10.32 18.73 7.42
CA LEU A 237 -9.83 17.41 7.80
C LEU A 237 -10.60 16.32 7.04
N PRO A 238 -9.91 15.36 6.37
CA PRO A 238 -10.56 14.25 5.70
C PRO A 238 -11.31 13.36 6.70
N PHE A 239 -12.34 12.67 6.21
CA PHE A 239 -13.05 11.68 7.02
C PHE A 239 -12.09 10.55 7.42
N LEU A 240 -11.99 10.33 8.71
CA LEU A 240 -11.35 9.15 9.27
C LEU A 240 -12.42 8.33 10.01
N ARG A 241 -12.51 7.06 9.68
CA ARG A 241 -13.35 6.12 10.41
C ARG A 241 -12.85 6.00 11.86
N PRO A 242 -13.66 5.50 12.79
CA PRO A 242 -13.16 5.17 14.10
C PRO A 242 -11.88 4.34 14.03
N PRO A 243 -10.87 4.64 14.86
CA PRO A 243 -9.60 3.95 14.81
C PRO A 243 -9.75 2.49 15.20
N VAL A 244 -9.09 1.61 14.45
CA VAL A 244 -8.99 0.19 14.78
C VAL A 244 -7.62 -0.04 15.44
N LEU A 245 -7.66 -0.42 16.73
CA LEU A 245 -6.44 -0.77 17.47
C LEU A 245 -6.08 -2.24 17.20
N HIS A 246 -4.88 -2.46 16.71
CA HIS A 246 -4.32 -3.79 16.48
C HIS A 246 -3.38 -4.16 17.63
N ALA A 247 -3.74 -5.20 18.38
CA ALA A 247 -2.85 -5.83 19.34
C ALA A 247 -1.72 -6.57 18.61
N GLY A 248 -0.52 -6.57 19.19
CA GLY A 248 0.67 -7.17 18.58
C GLY A 248 0.53 -8.64 18.17
N ASP A 249 -0.33 -9.40 18.87
CA ASP A 249 -0.53 -10.85 18.67
C ASP A 249 -1.66 -11.21 17.70
N ALA A 250 -2.33 -10.23 17.10
CA ALA A 250 -3.49 -10.48 16.24
C ALA A 250 -3.13 -11.09 14.88
N SER A 251 -1.88 -10.92 14.41
CA SER A 251 -1.39 -11.41 13.13
C SER A 251 -0.01 -12.04 13.24
N MET A 252 0.29 -12.97 12.32
CA MET A 252 1.61 -13.57 12.16
C MET A 252 2.68 -12.48 12.03
N ALA A 253 3.68 -12.51 12.88
CA ALA A 253 4.80 -11.59 12.81
C ALA A 253 5.73 -11.98 11.65
N ILE A 254 5.93 -11.06 10.72
CA ILE A 254 6.80 -11.24 9.54
C ILE A 254 7.67 -9.99 9.44
N ASP A 255 8.96 -10.11 9.58
CA ASP A 255 9.88 -8.98 9.48
C ASP A 255 10.05 -8.46 8.04
N ALA A 256 10.71 -7.33 7.88
CA ALA A 256 10.91 -6.69 6.59
C ALA A 256 11.74 -7.56 5.63
N ALA A 257 12.81 -8.18 6.13
CA ALA A 257 13.69 -9.03 5.34
C ALA A 257 12.97 -10.30 4.86
N THR A 258 12.15 -10.90 5.72
CA THR A 258 11.31 -12.05 5.38
C THR A 258 10.25 -11.69 4.32
N ARG A 259 9.61 -10.51 4.43
CA ARG A 259 8.63 -10.03 3.42
C ARG A 259 9.26 -9.85 2.06
N GLU A 260 10.45 -9.25 2.02
CA GLU A 260 11.22 -9.04 0.81
C GLU A 260 11.70 -10.39 0.22
N SER A 261 12.29 -11.25 1.06
CA SER A 261 12.77 -12.58 0.66
C SER A 261 11.67 -13.45 0.08
N LEU A 262 10.46 -13.42 0.63
CA LEU A 262 9.30 -14.19 0.18
C LEU A 262 8.50 -13.50 -0.92
N GLU A 263 8.83 -12.25 -1.25
CA GLU A 263 8.13 -11.46 -2.28
C GLU A 263 6.61 -11.47 -2.08
N LEU A 264 6.14 -11.17 -0.85
CA LEU A 264 4.74 -11.34 -0.50
C LEU A 264 3.81 -10.42 -1.29
N THR A 265 4.06 -9.12 -1.29
CA THR A 265 3.24 -8.09 -1.96
C THR A 265 3.92 -7.44 -3.14
N LEU A 266 5.25 -7.38 -3.11
CA LEU A 266 6.12 -6.84 -4.16
C LEU A 266 7.22 -7.85 -4.46
N ALA A 267 7.58 -8.00 -5.74
CA ALA A 267 8.72 -8.78 -6.18
C ALA A 267 10.03 -7.99 -6.03
N THR A 268 11.17 -8.66 -6.14
CA THR A 268 12.48 -8.03 -6.21
C THR A 268 12.49 -6.99 -7.34
N GLY A 269 12.72 -5.72 -7.01
CA GLY A 269 12.60 -4.60 -7.95
C GLY A 269 11.36 -3.73 -7.74
N GLY A 270 10.58 -3.97 -6.69
CA GLY A 270 9.52 -3.08 -6.21
C GLY A 270 8.23 -3.12 -7.05
N THR A 271 8.05 -4.11 -7.92
CA THR A 271 6.83 -4.28 -8.69
C THR A 271 5.91 -5.34 -8.09
N ARG A 272 4.60 -5.15 -8.21
CA ARG A 272 3.62 -6.18 -7.81
C ARG A 272 3.75 -7.46 -8.66
N LYS A 273 4.03 -7.30 -9.96
CA LYS A 273 4.14 -8.43 -10.90
C LYS A 273 5.25 -9.39 -10.49
N GLY A 274 4.92 -10.66 -10.33
CA GLY A 274 5.83 -11.70 -9.89
C GLY A 274 5.83 -11.97 -8.39
N SER A 275 5.10 -11.20 -7.58
CA SER A 275 4.92 -11.44 -6.15
C SER A 275 3.89 -12.55 -5.86
N LEU A 276 3.82 -13.00 -4.59
CA LEU A 276 2.73 -13.88 -4.14
C LEU A 276 1.36 -13.26 -4.39
N LEU A 277 1.21 -11.99 -4.06
CA LEU A 277 -0.03 -11.25 -4.27
C LEU A 277 -0.48 -11.28 -5.75
N ASP A 278 0.45 -11.09 -6.70
CA ASP A 278 0.16 -11.18 -8.14
C ASP A 278 -0.28 -12.60 -8.55
N ALA A 279 0.34 -13.62 -7.99
CA ALA A 279 0.03 -15.02 -8.30
C ALA A 279 -1.35 -15.46 -7.82
N VAL A 280 -1.84 -14.91 -6.71
CA VAL A 280 -3.11 -15.33 -6.09
C VAL A 280 -4.28 -14.39 -6.40
N ASP A 281 -4.04 -13.16 -6.79
CA ASP A 281 -5.08 -12.16 -6.99
C ASP A 281 -5.98 -12.47 -8.18
N ARG A 282 -7.24 -12.75 -7.86
CA ARG A 282 -8.34 -12.91 -8.82
C ARG A 282 -9.51 -11.98 -8.49
N THR A 283 -9.28 -10.98 -7.62
CA THR A 283 -10.28 -9.95 -7.33
C THR A 283 -10.65 -9.16 -8.58
N VAL A 284 -11.89 -8.72 -8.68
CA VAL A 284 -12.41 -7.97 -9.80
C VAL A 284 -12.65 -6.49 -9.49
N THR A 285 -12.53 -6.10 -8.21
CA THR A 285 -12.66 -4.71 -7.74
C THR A 285 -11.34 -4.18 -7.18
N GLY A 286 -11.15 -2.86 -7.22
CA GLY A 286 -10.01 -2.21 -6.57
C GLY A 286 -10.05 -2.38 -5.04
N ALA A 287 -11.23 -2.28 -4.43
CA ALA A 287 -11.42 -2.46 -2.99
C ALA A 287 -11.05 -3.89 -2.54
N GLY A 288 -11.49 -4.92 -3.28
CA GLY A 288 -11.11 -6.31 -3.02
C GLY A 288 -9.61 -6.55 -3.15
N ALA A 289 -8.97 -5.97 -4.18
CA ALA A 289 -7.53 -6.09 -4.36
C ALA A 289 -6.72 -5.47 -3.21
N ARG A 290 -7.14 -4.31 -2.70
CA ARG A 290 -6.53 -3.67 -1.53
C ARG A 290 -6.69 -4.52 -0.28
N LEU A 291 -7.87 -5.09 -0.07
CA LEU A 291 -8.14 -5.96 1.09
C LEU A 291 -7.34 -7.25 1.03
N LEU A 292 -7.24 -7.90 -0.14
CA LEU A 292 -6.42 -9.11 -0.33
C LEU A 292 -4.95 -8.84 -0.03
N ALA A 293 -4.42 -7.70 -0.48
CA ALA A 293 -3.05 -7.30 -0.18
C ALA A 293 -2.82 -7.18 1.33
N GLN A 294 -3.77 -6.63 2.08
CA GLN A 294 -3.72 -6.54 3.54
C GLN A 294 -3.81 -7.91 4.20
N ASP A 295 -4.71 -8.79 3.74
CA ASP A 295 -4.86 -10.15 4.28
C ASP A 295 -3.56 -10.97 4.12
N ILE A 296 -2.86 -10.84 2.99
CA ILE A 296 -1.57 -11.48 2.74
C ILE A 296 -0.45 -10.82 3.57
N ALA A 297 -0.49 -9.50 3.71
CA ALA A 297 0.50 -8.77 4.50
C ALA A 297 0.37 -9.00 6.01
N ALA A 298 -0.81 -9.38 6.50
CA ALA A 298 -1.11 -9.62 7.91
C ALA A 298 -1.93 -10.89 8.09
N PRO A 299 -1.36 -12.10 7.91
CA PRO A 299 -2.04 -13.37 8.14
C PRO A 299 -2.52 -13.46 9.59
N LEU A 300 -3.72 -13.98 9.82
CA LEU A 300 -4.36 -14.00 11.12
C LEU A 300 -3.75 -15.05 12.06
N MET A 301 -3.88 -14.79 13.39
CA MET A 301 -3.53 -15.73 14.45
C MET A 301 -4.77 -16.39 15.11
N ASP A 302 -5.97 -15.94 14.79
CA ASP A 302 -7.21 -16.50 15.31
C ASP A 302 -7.74 -17.60 14.38
N ALA A 303 -7.74 -18.85 14.87
CA ALA A 303 -8.21 -20.01 14.11
C ALA A 303 -9.70 -19.91 13.71
N GLY A 304 -10.53 -19.30 14.55
CA GLY A 304 -11.95 -19.10 14.28
C GLY A 304 -12.16 -18.11 13.12
N ALA A 305 -11.46 -16.99 13.16
CA ALA A 305 -11.52 -15.99 12.09
C ALA A 305 -10.96 -16.52 10.76
N ILE A 306 -9.87 -17.30 10.81
CA ILE A 306 -9.33 -17.98 9.62
C ILE A 306 -10.33 -18.99 9.09
N GLY A 307 -10.91 -19.81 9.98
CA GLY A 307 -11.95 -20.79 9.63
C GLY A 307 -13.15 -20.14 8.95
N ALA A 308 -13.65 -19.03 9.48
CA ALA A 308 -14.76 -18.28 8.89
C ALA A 308 -14.45 -17.74 7.48
N ARG A 309 -13.20 -17.28 7.23
CA ARG A 309 -12.76 -16.91 5.88
C ARG A 309 -12.71 -18.12 4.94
N LEU A 310 -12.16 -19.25 5.42
CA LEU A 310 -12.08 -20.49 4.64
C LEU A 310 -13.47 -21.05 4.31
N ASP A 311 -14.44 -20.98 5.24
CA ASP A 311 -15.82 -21.40 4.99
C ASP A 311 -16.49 -20.55 3.90
N LEU A 312 -16.22 -19.24 3.90
CA LEU A 312 -16.72 -18.35 2.86
C LEU A 312 -16.09 -18.67 1.48
N VAL A 313 -14.78 -18.90 1.44
CA VAL A 313 -14.08 -19.34 0.22
C VAL A 313 -14.63 -20.69 -0.25
N GLN A 314 -14.84 -21.63 0.67
CA GLN A 314 -15.40 -22.95 0.34
C GLN A 314 -16.77 -22.83 -0.31
N ARG A 315 -17.67 -22.02 0.24
CA ARG A 315 -19.01 -21.80 -0.31
C ARG A 315 -18.94 -21.36 -1.78
N PHE A 316 -18.07 -20.42 -2.09
CA PHE A 316 -17.92 -19.92 -3.46
C PHE A 316 -17.10 -20.87 -4.36
N HIS A 317 -16.25 -21.73 -3.77
CA HIS A 317 -15.53 -22.75 -4.51
C HIS A 317 -16.48 -23.87 -4.96
N ASP A 318 -17.35 -24.34 -4.06
CA ASP A 318 -18.26 -25.46 -4.29
C ASP A 318 -19.44 -25.09 -5.19
N GLU A 319 -19.75 -23.78 -5.37
CA GLU A 319 -20.81 -23.28 -6.22
C GLU A 319 -20.28 -22.39 -7.37
N PRO A 320 -19.76 -22.96 -8.46
CA PRO A 320 -19.17 -22.18 -9.56
C PRO A 320 -20.11 -21.15 -10.19
N ASN A 321 -21.41 -21.48 -10.33
CA ASN A 321 -22.40 -20.58 -10.91
C ASN A 321 -22.65 -19.36 -10.01
N LEU A 322 -22.71 -19.56 -8.69
CA LEU A 322 -22.81 -18.46 -7.73
C LEU A 322 -21.56 -17.58 -7.82
N ARG A 323 -20.37 -18.19 -7.78
CA ARG A 323 -19.08 -17.49 -7.90
C ARG A 323 -19.01 -16.63 -9.17
N GLU A 324 -19.36 -17.18 -10.33
CA GLU A 324 -19.34 -16.46 -11.60
C GLU A 324 -20.32 -15.28 -11.59
N THR A 325 -21.53 -15.49 -11.09
CA THR A 325 -22.55 -14.44 -10.97
C THR A 325 -22.10 -13.31 -10.04
N LEU A 326 -21.53 -13.64 -8.87
CA LEU A 326 -20.99 -12.67 -7.95
C LEU A 326 -19.86 -11.85 -8.59
N ARG A 327 -18.89 -12.51 -9.19
CA ARG A 327 -17.75 -11.87 -9.87
C ARG A 327 -18.19 -10.98 -11.03
N SER A 328 -19.20 -11.39 -11.79
CA SER A 328 -19.76 -10.57 -12.87
C SER A 328 -20.43 -9.31 -12.34
N SER A 329 -21.23 -9.42 -11.28
CA SER A 329 -21.87 -8.28 -10.62
C SER A 329 -20.83 -7.32 -10.01
N LEU A 330 -19.84 -7.85 -9.32
CA LEU A 330 -18.76 -7.07 -8.68
C LEU A 330 -17.88 -6.32 -9.69
N ARG A 331 -17.64 -6.90 -10.89
CA ARG A 331 -16.81 -6.28 -11.93
C ARG A 331 -17.40 -4.96 -12.45
N ALA A 332 -18.70 -4.81 -12.41
CA ALA A 332 -19.40 -3.61 -12.85
C ALA A 332 -19.47 -2.52 -11.76
N LEU A 333 -19.08 -2.84 -10.51
CA LEU A 333 -19.21 -1.93 -9.39
C LEU A 333 -18.16 -0.81 -9.42
N PRO A 334 -18.57 0.45 -9.21
CA PRO A 334 -17.66 1.53 -8.91
C PRO A 334 -17.05 1.36 -7.51
N ASP A 335 -15.93 2.05 -7.26
CA ASP A 335 -15.30 2.10 -5.93
C ASP A 335 -16.03 3.10 -5.02
N ILE A 336 -17.11 2.64 -4.39
CA ILE A 336 -17.95 3.49 -3.52
C ILE A 336 -17.19 4.00 -2.30
N GLY A 337 -16.18 3.27 -1.81
CA GLY A 337 -15.34 3.71 -0.70
C GLY A 337 -14.51 4.95 -1.06
N ARG A 338 -13.87 4.95 -2.24
CA ARG A 338 -13.11 6.09 -2.73
C ARG A 338 -13.99 7.25 -3.19
N ALA A 339 -15.16 6.97 -3.79
CA ALA A 339 -16.14 8.00 -4.11
C ALA A 339 -16.60 8.73 -2.84
N LEU A 340 -16.94 7.98 -1.79
CA LEU A 340 -17.28 8.54 -0.48
C LEU A 340 -16.12 9.38 0.10
N GLY A 341 -14.90 8.87 0.04
CA GLY A 341 -13.70 9.59 0.51
C GLY A 341 -13.54 10.96 -0.15
N ARG A 342 -13.75 11.05 -1.47
CA ARG A 342 -13.72 12.34 -2.20
C ARG A 342 -14.85 13.28 -1.77
N ILE A 343 -16.07 12.75 -1.62
CA ILE A 343 -17.23 13.54 -1.16
C ILE A 343 -16.97 14.13 0.22
N VAL A 344 -16.49 13.31 1.16
CA VAL A 344 -16.20 13.76 2.53
C VAL A 344 -15.05 14.77 2.57
N ALA A 345 -14.05 14.62 1.72
CA ALA A 345 -12.95 15.58 1.61
C ALA A 345 -13.34 16.91 0.94
N GLY A 346 -14.63 17.14 0.67
CA GLY A 346 -15.12 18.33 -0.03
C GLY A 346 -14.69 18.43 -1.50
N ARG A 347 -14.36 17.28 -2.11
CA ARG A 347 -13.90 17.15 -3.50
C ARG A 347 -14.79 16.23 -4.32
N GLY A 348 -15.95 15.94 -3.76
CA GLY A 348 -16.98 15.17 -4.45
C GLY A 348 -17.48 15.89 -5.69
N SER A 349 -17.68 15.13 -6.74
CA SER A 349 -18.26 15.56 -8.00
C SER A 349 -19.65 14.96 -8.17
N PRO A 350 -20.48 15.49 -9.08
CA PRO A 350 -21.74 14.83 -9.44
C PRO A 350 -21.56 13.35 -9.83
N ARG A 351 -20.42 13.02 -10.49
CA ARG A 351 -20.07 11.63 -10.83
C ARG A 351 -19.88 10.76 -9.58
N ASP A 352 -19.29 11.30 -8.50
CA ASP A 352 -19.09 10.53 -7.27
C ASP A 352 -20.42 10.14 -6.62
N LEU A 353 -21.40 11.04 -6.61
CA LEU A 353 -22.76 10.73 -6.18
C LEU A 353 -23.44 9.69 -7.10
N GLY A 354 -23.20 9.77 -8.41
CA GLY A 354 -23.62 8.74 -9.36
C GLY A 354 -22.98 7.38 -9.08
N GLN A 355 -21.70 7.35 -8.76
CA GLN A 355 -20.99 6.13 -8.34
C GLN A 355 -21.55 5.54 -7.05
N LEU A 356 -21.90 6.40 -6.05
CA LEU A 356 -22.59 5.93 -4.85
C LEU A 356 -23.96 5.34 -5.19
N ARG A 357 -24.78 6.04 -6.01
CA ARG A 357 -26.08 5.54 -6.49
C ARG A 357 -25.96 4.14 -7.09
N ASP A 358 -25.11 4.00 -8.10
CA ASP A 358 -24.97 2.77 -8.89
C ASP A 358 -24.36 1.65 -8.06
N GLY A 359 -23.36 1.96 -7.25
CA GLY A 359 -22.68 0.98 -6.39
C GLY A 359 -23.55 0.48 -5.25
N LEU A 360 -24.34 1.35 -4.60
CA LEU A 360 -25.27 0.97 -3.52
C LEU A 360 -26.47 0.19 -4.06
N ASP A 361 -26.99 0.55 -5.24
CA ASP A 361 -28.06 -0.18 -5.91
C ASP A 361 -27.64 -1.61 -6.28
N ALA A 362 -26.46 -1.75 -6.84
CA ALA A 362 -25.88 -3.05 -7.16
C ALA A 362 -25.53 -3.86 -5.90
N ALA A 363 -25.06 -3.21 -4.83
CA ALA A 363 -24.85 -3.85 -3.54
C ALA A 363 -26.17 -4.40 -2.96
N TRP A 364 -27.24 -3.62 -3.03
CA TRP A 364 -28.56 -4.07 -2.60
C TRP A 364 -29.03 -5.31 -3.39
N ALA A 365 -28.93 -5.26 -4.73
CA ALA A 365 -29.30 -6.39 -5.59
C ALA A 365 -28.48 -7.65 -5.30
N LEU A 366 -27.20 -7.48 -4.96
CA LEU A 366 -26.31 -8.55 -4.52
C LEU A 366 -26.76 -9.13 -3.17
N GLY A 367 -27.09 -8.25 -2.21
CA GLY A 367 -27.58 -8.63 -0.89
C GLY A 367 -28.85 -9.46 -0.96
N GLU A 368 -29.82 -9.09 -1.82
CA GLU A 368 -31.04 -9.86 -2.05
C GLU A 368 -30.77 -11.29 -2.53
N ARG A 369 -29.81 -11.45 -3.43
CA ARG A 369 -29.40 -12.79 -3.92
C ARG A 369 -28.71 -13.61 -2.82
N LEU A 370 -27.86 -12.98 -2.01
CA LEU A 370 -27.16 -13.66 -0.92
C LEU A 370 -28.10 -14.07 0.22
N HIS A 371 -29.18 -13.31 0.45
CA HIS A 371 -30.22 -13.68 1.42
C HIS A 371 -31.01 -14.93 1.03
N GLN A 372 -31.09 -15.24 -0.25
CA GLN A 372 -31.79 -16.44 -0.76
C GLN A 372 -30.98 -17.73 -0.62
N LEU A 373 -29.70 -17.64 -0.20
CA LEU A 373 -28.84 -18.80 -0.03
C LEU A 373 -29.26 -19.61 1.19
N ALA A 374 -29.44 -20.92 0.99
CA ALA A 374 -29.65 -21.84 2.07
C ALA A 374 -28.36 -22.02 2.88
N ALA A 375 -28.45 -21.98 4.21
CA ALA A 375 -27.35 -22.19 5.15
C ALA A 375 -26.06 -21.39 4.79
N PRO A 376 -26.11 -20.05 4.79
CA PRO A 376 -24.94 -19.25 4.51
C PRO A 376 -23.85 -19.47 5.60
N PRO A 377 -22.55 -19.46 5.22
CA PRO A 377 -21.48 -19.48 6.20
C PRO A 377 -21.60 -18.32 7.20
N PRO A 378 -21.13 -18.47 8.45
CA PRO A 378 -21.30 -17.45 9.51
C PRO A 378 -20.83 -16.05 9.07
N LEU A 379 -19.67 -15.95 8.44
CA LEU A 379 -19.14 -14.67 7.94
C LEU A 379 -20.03 -14.07 6.86
N LEU A 380 -20.63 -14.87 5.96
CA LEU A 380 -21.56 -14.38 4.96
C LEU A 380 -22.86 -13.89 5.60
N ALA A 381 -23.38 -14.62 6.58
CA ALA A 381 -24.56 -14.21 7.33
C ALA A 381 -24.35 -12.88 8.07
N GLU A 382 -23.14 -12.61 8.53
CA GLU A 382 -22.76 -11.33 9.15
C GLU A 382 -22.66 -10.18 8.16
N ILE A 383 -22.03 -10.41 6.99
CA ILE A 383 -21.72 -9.32 6.05
C ILE A 383 -22.84 -9.04 5.05
N ALA A 384 -23.67 -10.02 4.67
CA ALA A 384 -24.73 -9.82 3.68
C ALA A 384 -25.75 -8.73 4.08
N PRO A 385 -26.21 -8.60 5.33
CA PRO A 385 -27.09 -7.50 5.75
C PRO A 385 -26.48 -6.12 5.57
N ARG A 386 -25.15 -6.01 5.59
CA ARG A 386 -24.42 -4.73 5.43
C ARG A 386 -24.48 -4.19 3.99
N LEU A 387 -24.97 -4.98 3.04
CA LEU A 387 -25.20 -4.56 1.65
C LEU A 387 -26.53 -3.83 1.47
N GLN A 388 -27.35 -3.76 2.51
CA GLN A 388 -28.72 -3.22 2.46
C GLN A 388 -28.85 -1.94 3.30
N GLY A 389 -30.06 -1.39 3.35
CA GLY A 389 -30.40 -0.25 4.18
C GLY A 389 -30.24 1.12 3.50
N HIS A 390 -29.86 1.19 2.23
CA HIS A 390 -29.63 2.46 1.51
C HIS A 390 -30.77 2.86 0.57
N GLY A 391 -31.92 2.17 0.57
CA GLY A 391 -33.00 2.36 -0.39
C GLY A 391 -33.43 3.80 -0.57
N ALA A 392 -33.67 4.55 0.53
CA ALA A 392 -34.07 5.95 0.46
C ALA A 392 -33.02 6.86 -0.23
N LEU A 393 -31.73 6.64 0.02
CA LEU A 393 -30.65 7.37 -0.64
C LEU A 393 -30.54 6.98 -2.12
N ILE A 394 -30.64 5.70 -2.43
CA ILE A 394 -30.63 5.20 -3.82
C ILE A 394 -31.75 5.82 -4.62
N ASP A 395 -32.98 5.79 -4.10
CA ASP A 395 -34.17 6.36 -4.74
C ASP A 395 -34.04 7.87 -4.95
N LEU A 396 -33.51 8.58 -3.94
CA LEU A 396 -33.25 10.02 -4.05
C LEU A 396 -32.25 10.30 -5.18
N LEU A 397 -31.09 9.63 -5.17
CA LEU A 397 -30.03 9.85 -6.16
C LEU A 397 -30.47 9.42 -7.58
N LYS A 398 -31.30 8.37 -7.72
CA LYS A 398 -31.87 7.95 -9.00
C LYS A 398 -32.82 8.99 -9.59
N ARG A 399 -33.63 9.65 -8.75
CA ARG A 399 -34.54 10.71 -9.20
C ARG A 399 -33.81 12.02 -9.47
N ALA A 400 -32.78 12.33 -8.67
CA ALA A 400 -32.12 13.62 -8.72
C ALA A 400 -31.05 13.74 -9.79
N LEU A 401 -30.32 12.66 -10.08
CA LEU A 401 -29.16 12.70 -10.97
C LEU A 401 -29.46 12.11 -12.35
N VAL A 402 -28.87 12.71 -13.37
CA VAL A 402 -28.83 12.10 -14.72
C VAL A 402 -28.13 10.72 -14.66
N PRO A 403 -28.34 9.83 -15.66
CA PRO A 403 -27.71 8.50 -15.68
C PRO A 403 -26.19 8.57 -15.57
N GLU A 404 -25.53 9.45 -16.30
CA GLU A 404 -24.08 9.64 -16.33
C GLU A 404 -23.71 11.07 -15.91
N PRO A 405 -23.61 11.35 -14.60
CA PRO A 405 -23.23 12.68 -14.13
C PRO A 405 -21.78 13.03 -14.49
N PRO A 406 -21.50 14.31 -14.84
CA PRO A 406 -20.16 14.75 -15.18
C PRO A 406 -19.23 14.78 -13.96
N ILE A 407 -17.91 14.84 -14.21
CA ILE A 407 -16.91 15.10 -13.17
C ILE A 407 -16.95 16.59 -12.77
N ASP A 408 -17.05 17.48 -13.77
CA ASP A 408 -17.07 18.92 -13.55
C ASP A 408 -18.50 19.43 -13.34
N ALA A 409 -18.76 19.98 -12.16
CA ALA A 409 -20.04 20.60 -11.83
C ALA A 409 -20.25 21.98 -12.46
N ALA A 410 -19.16 22.66 -12.90
CA ALA A 410 -19.24 24.04 -13.37
C ALA A 410 -20.11 24.21 -14.62
N GLY A 411 -20.22 23.17 -15.44
CA GLY A 411 -21.07 23.18 -16.65
C GLY A 411 -22.54 22.91 -16.40
N GLY A 412 -22.94 22.50 -15.19
CA GLY A 412 -24.31 22.07 -14.89
C GLY A 412 -24.74 20.81 -15.63
N GLY A 413 -26.04 20.56 -15.67
CA GLY A 413 -26.65 19.47 -16.44
C GLY A 413 -26.59 18.10 -15.76
N TYR A 414 -26.32 18.05 -14.47
CA TYR A 414 -26.24 16.81 -13.69
C TYR A 414 -27.50 16.48 -12.90
N ILE A 415 -28.40 17.45 -12.70
CA ILE A 415 -29.71 17.19 -12.13
C ILE A 415 -30.67 16.73 -13.22
N ALA A 416 -31.41 15.65 -12.97
CA ALA A 416 -32.34 15.06 -13.92
C ALA A 416 -33.54 15.98 -14.19
N GLU A 417 -34.04 15.96 -15.40
CA GLU A 417 -35.31 16.62 -15.77
C GLU A 417 -36.47 15.97 -14.99
N GLY A 418 -37.38 16.79 -14.48
CA GLY A 418 -38.51 16.38 -13.64
C GLY A 418 -38.19 16.25 -12.16
N PHE A 419 -36.94 16.47 -11.73
CA PHE A 419 -36.60 16.48 -10.30
C PHE A 419 -37.04 17.77 -9.61
N ASP A 420 -36.82 18.93 -10.25
CA ASP A 420 -37.23 20.25 -9.77
C ASP A 420 -37.85 21.05 -10.93
N ALA A 421 -39.17 21.33 -10.80
CA ALA A 421 -39.94 22.07 -11.80
C ALA A 421 -39.40 23.48 -12.02
N ALA A 422 -38.92 24.16 -10.97
CA ALA A 422 -38.38 25.52 -11.10
C ALA A 422 -37.06 25.52 -11.87
N LEU A 423 -36.20 24.52 -11.66
CA LEU A 423 -34.96 24.33 -12.43
C LEU A 423 -35.27 24.02 -13.90
N ASP A 424 -36.29 23.20 -14.16
CA ASP A 424 -36.69 22.86 -15.52
C ASP A 424 -37.22 24.09 -16.25
N ASP A 425 -38.03 24.93 -15.59
CA ASP A 425 -38.50 26.20 -16.15
C ASP A 425 -37.35 27.16 -16.48
N LEU A 426 -36.34 27.25 -15.63
CA LEU A 426 -35.12 28.03 -15.90
C LEU A 426 -34.35 27.50 -17.14
N ARG A 427 -34.23 26.19 -17.27
CA ARG A 427 -33.59 25.55 -18.42
C ARG A 427 -34.38 25.77 -19.71
N HIS A 428 -35.73 25.66 -19.64
CA HIS A 428 -36.63 25.94 -20.77
C HIS A 428 -36.56 27.40 -21.19
N THR A 429 -36.53 28.35 -20.26
CA THR A 429 -36.35 29.79 -20.52
C THR A 429 -35.04 30.07 -21.23
N GLY A 430 -33.92 29.48 -20.73
CA GLY A 430 -32.61 29.59 -21.36
C GLY A 430 -32.55 28.98 -22.77
N ALA A 431 -33.21 27.84 -22.99
CA ALA A 431 -33.30 27.18 -24.30
C ALA A 431 -34.21 27.99 -25.25
N GLY A 432 -35.31 28.57 -24.74
CA GLY A 432 -36.17 29.47 -25.47
C GLY A 432 -35.46 30.74 -25.95
N GLY A 433 -34.70 31.38 -25.06
CA GLY A 433 -33.86 32.53 -25.39
C GLY A 433 -32.79 32.23 -26.45
N ARG A 434 -32.13 31.08 -26.38
CA ARG A 434 -31.19 30.66 -27.45
C ARG A 434 -31.85 30.45 -28.81
N ARG A 435 -33.06 29.91 -28.83
CA ARG A 435 -33.89 29.82 -30.07
C ARG A 435 -34.28 31.21 -30.56
N ALA A 436 -34.65 32.13 -29.68
CA ALA A 436 -34.93 33.53 -30.03
C ALA A 436 -33.69 34.21 -30.62
N ILE A 437 -32.51 34.03 -30.05
CA ILE A 437 -31.24 34.55 -30.62
C ILE A 437 -30.95 33.99 -32.00
N ALA A 438 -31.22 32.71 -32.23
CA ALA A 438 -31.03 32.09 -33.55
C ALA A 438 -32.07 32.65 -34.57
N ALA A 439 -33.29 32.92 -34.14
CA ALA A 439 -34.31 33.58 -34.97
C ALA A 439 -33.92 35.03 -35.31
N LEU A 440 -33.37 35.79 -34.35
CA LEU A 440 -32.83 37.12 -34.55
C LEU A 440 -31.70 37.14 -35.58
N GLU A 441 -30.81 36.15 -35.58
CA GLU A 441 -29.75 36.02 -36.60
C GLU A 441 -30.36 35.92 -38.02
N ALA A 442 -31.38 35.08 -38.17
CA ALA A 442 -32.07 34.94 -39.46
C ALA A 442 -32.80 36.23 -39.87
N ASP A 443 -33.48 36.90 -38.94
CA ASP A 443 -34.14 38.16 -39.15
C ASP A 443 -33.16 39.31 -39.53
N TYR A 444 -32.04 39.40 -38.81
CA TYR A 444 -31.02 40.37 -39.08
C TYR A 444 -30.40 40.19 -40.49
N ARG A 445 -30.17 38.95 -40.92
CA ARG A 445 -29.74 38.66 -42.30
C ARG A 445 -30.73 39.11 -43.31
N LYS A 446 -32.03 38.91 -43.06
CA LYS A 446 -33.11 39.33 -43.96
C LYS A 446 -33.23 40.86 -44.01
N ARG A 447 -33.23 41.52 -42.86
CA ARG A 447 -33.34 42.99 -42.75
C ARG A 447 -32.18 43.72 -43.33
N THR A 448 -30.95 43.25 -43.11
CA THR A 448 -29.74 43.92 -43.53
C THR A 448 -29.27 43.49 -44.92
N GLY A 449 -29.78 42.38 -45.45
CA GLY A 449 -29.29 41.79 -46.69
C GLY A 449 -27.86 41.16 -46.60
N ILE A 450 -27.29 41.09 -45.40
CA ILE A 450 -25.91 40.59 -45.19
C ILE A 450 -25.97 39.11 -44.86
N ALA A 451 -25.80 38.25 -45.86
CA ALA A 451 -25.85 36.80 -45.67
C ALA A 451 -24.73 36.26 -44.72
N ALA A 452 -23.60 36.98 -44.65
CA ALA A 452 -22.47 36.63 -43.80
C ALA A 452 -22.59 37.10 -42.35
N LEU A 453 -23.70 37.77 -41.97
CA LEU A 453 -23.99 38.19 -40.58
C LEU A 453 -24.14 36.95 -39.69
N LYS A 454 -23.48 36.97 -38.53
CA LYS A 454 -23.58 35.93 -37.51
C LYS A 454 -23.74 36.55 -36.13
N ILE A 455 -24.54 35.92 -35.29
CA ILE A 455 -24.54 36.19 -33.85
C ILE A 455 -23.52 35.24 -33.20
N ARG A 456 -22.54 35.83 -32.49
CA ARG A 456 -21.48 35.13 -31.79
C ARG A 456 -21.57 35.43 -30.30
N HIS A 457 -21.03 34.51 -29.49
CA HIS A 457 -20.86 34.71 -28.06
C HIS A 457 -19.38 34.64 -27.70
N ASN A 458 -18.94 35.53 -26.83
CA ASN A 458 -17.63 35.42 -26.16
C ASN A 458 -17.68 35.93 -24.72
N GLY A 459 -16.70 35.59 -23.89
CA GLY A 459 -16.68 35.94 -22.46
C GLY A 459 -16.56 37.43 -22.16
N VAL A 460 -16.17 38.29 -23.13
CA VAL A 460 -15.94 39.74 -22.94
C VAL A 460 -17.15 40.56 -23.36
N LEU A 461 -17.73 40.28 -24.51
CA LEU A 461 -18.81 41.04 -25.13
C LEU A 461 -20.19 40.37 -24.94
N GLY A 462 -20.23 39.10 -24.50
CA GLY A 462 -21.45 38.31 -24.51
C GLY A 462 -21.90 38.02 -25.96
N TYR A 463 -23.20 37.88 -26.16
CA TYR A 463 -23.78 37.80 -27.51
C TYR A 463 -23.62 39.08 -28.26
N HIS A 464 -23.14 38.99 -29.49
CA HIS A 464 -22.90 40.15 -30.39
C HIS A 464 -23.08 39.76 -31.86
N VAL A 465 -23.47 40.72 -32.67
CA VAL A 465 -23.54 40.55 -34.10
C VAL A 465 -22.17 40.79 -34.72
N GLU A 466 -21.72 39.87 -35.55
CA GLU A 466 -20.44 39.95 -36.25
C GLU A 466 -20.67 39.95 -37.74
N VAL A 467 -20.10 40.95 -38.44
CA VAL A 467 -20.15 41.06 -39.89
C VAL A 467 -18.76 41.27 -40.46
N PRO A 468 -18.46 40.86 -41.72
CA PRO A 468 -17.25 41.21 -42.41
C PRO A 468 -17.09 42.74 -42.50
N ALA A 469 -15.88 43.28 -42.38
CA ALA A 469 -15.60 44.70 -42.39
C ALA A 469 -16.17 45.43 -43.63
N ARG A 470 -16.18 44.75 -44.81
CA ARG A 470 -16.75 45.26 -46.06
C ARG A 470 -18.28 45.48 -46.05
N ALA A 471 -18.97 44.91 -45.10
CA ALA A 471 -20.43 45.02 -44.95
C ALA A 471 -20.82 45.81 -43.71
N ALA A 472 -19.89 46.38 -42.95
CA ALA A 472 -20.12 47.05 -41.70
C ALA A 472 -20.84 48.42 -41.88
N ASP A 473 -20.63 49.11 -42.96
CA ASP A 473 -21.18 50.46 -43.21
C ASP A 473 -22.73 50.45 -43.13
N ALA A 474 -23.38 49.40 -43.60
CA ALA A 474 -24.83 49.26 -43.54
C ALA A 474 -25.36 49.21 -42.09
N LEU A 475 -24.59 48.74 -41.14
CA LEU A 475 -24.93 48.67 -39.71
C LEU A 475 -24.43 49.90 -38.90
N MET A 476 -23.56 50.72 -39.49
CA MET A 476 -23.09 51.99 -38.90
C MET A 476 -24.10 53.15 -39.06
N ALA A 477 -25.11 52.99 -39.91
CA ALA A 477 -26.11 54.03 -40.12
C ALA A 477 -26.91 54.30 -38.83
N PRO A 478 -27.25 55.57 -38.49
CA PRO A 478 -27.95 55.92 -37.25
C PRO A 478 -29.26 55.19 -37.07
N ASP A 479 -29.97 54.90 -38.14
CA ASP A 479 -31.29 54.26 -38.11
C ASP A 479 -31.23 52.72 -38.30
N SER A 480 -30.00 52.12 -38.32
CA SER A 480 -29.83 50.68 -38.53
C SER A 480 -30.36 49.80 -37.39
N GLY A 481 -30.48 50.34 -36.20
CA GLY A 481 -30.83 49.61 -35.00
C GLY A 481 -29.67 48.81 -34.38
N PHE A 482 -28.44 48.96 -34.91
CA PHE A 482 -27.22 48.34 -34.41
C PHE A 482 -26.28 49.38 -33.80
N THR A 483 -25.64 48.98 -32.68
CA THR A 483 -24.66 49.82 -31.98
C THR A 483 -23.29 49.20 -32.15
N HIS A 484 -22.33 49.97 -32.69
CA HIS A 484 -20.95 49.51 -32.80
C HIS A 484 -20.31 49.19 -31.45
N ARG A 485 -19.58 48.08 -31.37
CA ARG A 485 -18.88 47.65 -30.16
C ARG A 485 -17.35 47.54 -30.40
N GLN A 486 -16.94 46.91 -31.45
CA GLN A 486 -15.51 46.66 -31.67
C GLN A 486 -15.20 46.43 -33.16
N THR A 487 -14.07 46.96 -33.62
CA THR A 487 -13.53 46.66 -34.95
C THR A 487 -12.27 45.82 -34.79
N LEU A 488 -12.19 44.72 -35.50
CA LEU A 488 -11.06 43.77 -35.54
C LEU A 488 -10.58 43.67 -37.01
N ALA A 489 -9.43 43.06 -37.22
CA ALA A 489 -8.93 42.77 -38.56
C ALA A 489 -9.90 41.85 -39.33
N GLY A 490 -10.63 42.41 -40.31
CA GLY A 490 -11.56 41.69 -41.18
C GLY A 490 -13.00 41.57 -40.70
N VAL A 491 -13.35 41.92 -39.45
CA VAL A 491 -14.71 41.84 -38.92
C VAL A 491 -15.03 43.03 -38.01
N VAL A 492 -16.31 43.37 -37.97
CA VAL A 492 -16.85 44.44 -37.08
C VAL A 492 -17.96 43.84 -36.26
N ARG A 493 -18.02 44.22 -34.98
CA ARG A 493 -18.93 43.70 -33.98
C ARG A 493 -19.92 44.79 -33.56
N PHE A 494 -21.21 44.40 -33.47
CA PHE A 494 -22.30 45.26 -33.12
C PHE A 494 -23.14 44.63 -32.03
N ASN A 495 -23.92 45.45 -31.33
CA ASN A 495 -25.03 45.03 -30.46
C ASN A 495 -26.34 45.54 -31.07
N ALA A 496 -27.48 44.94 -30.63
CA ALA A 496 -28.81 45.40 -30.92
C ALA A 496 -29.67 45.26 -29.67
N ALA A 497 -30.68 46.08 -29.48
CA ALA A 497 -31.47 46.12 -28.24
C ALA A 497 -32.22 44.82 -27.99
N ASP A 498 -32.86 44.26 -29.02
CA ASP A 498 -33.58 42.97 -28.96
C ASP A 498 -32.62 41.78 -28.73
N LEU A 499 -31.42 41.80 -29.32
CA LEU A 499 -30.38 40.82 -28.99
C LEU A 499 -29.90 40.95 -27.58
N HIS A 500 -29.77 42.17 -27.05
CA HIS A 500 -29.34 42.40 -25.67
C HIS A 500 -30.36 41.86 -24.67
N GLU A 501 -31.65 42.11 -24.91
CA GLU A 501 -32.74 41.59 -24.05
C GLU A 501 -32.78 40.06 -24.05
N ALA A 502 -32.75 39.44 -25.23
CA ALA A 502 -32.69 37.96 -25.35
C ALA A 502 -31.43 37.37 -24.70
N ALA A 503 -30.29 38.03 -24.87
CA ALA A 503 -29.02 37.61 -24.25
C ALA A 503 -29.04 37.71 -22.73
N MET A 504 -29.64 38.78 -22.18
CA MET A 504 -29.81 38.93 -20.73
C MET A 504 -30.68 37.81 -20.15
N GLN A 505 -31.83 37.52 -20.81
CA GLN A 505 -32.70 36.40 -20.35
C GLN A 505 -31.95 35.06 -20.34
N VAL A 506 -31.21 34.75 -21.41
CA VAL A 506 -30.40 33.50 -21.47
C VAL A 506 -29.36 33.45 -20.35
N THR A 507 -28.67 34.58 -20.11
CA THR A 507 -27.58 34.62 -19.13
C THR A 507 -28.14 34.52 -17.70
N GLN A 508 -29.22 35.24 -17.39
CA GLN A 508 -29.84 35.18 -16.08
C GLN A 508 -30.43 33.80 -15.80
N ALA A 509 -31.23 33.26 -16.74
CA ALA A 509 -31.78 31.92 -16.59
C ALA A 509 -30.69 30.87 -16.45
N GLY A 510 -29.61 30.96 -17.22
CA GLY A 510 -28.44 30.05 -17.11
C GLY A 510 -27.75 30.15 -15.75
N ASN A 511 -27.49 31.35 -15.25
CA ASN A 511 -26.85 31.53 -13.93
C ASN A 511 -27.76 31.03 -12.78
N HIS A 512 -29.07 31.30 -12.86
CA HIS A 512 -29.99 30.77 -11.85
C HIS A 512 -30.08 29.24 -11.90
N ALA A 513 -30.10 28.65 -13.09
CA ALA A 513 -30.10 27.20 -13.25
C ALA A 513 -28.84 26.57 -12.64
N LEU A 514 -27.66 27.14 -12.91
CA LEU A 514 -26.40 26.66 -12.32
C LEU A 514 -26.39 26.79 -10.79
N ALA A 515 -26.91 27.90 -10.25
CA ALA A 515 -27.00 28.10 -8.81
C ALA A 515 -28.00 27.12 -8.16
N ALA A 516 -29.14 26.83 -8.79
CA ALA A 516 -30.09 25.83 -8.33
C ALA A 516 -29.48 24.42 -8.37
N GLU A 517 -28.80 24.07 -9.44
CA GLU A 517 -28.10 22.79 -9.51
C GLU A 517 -27.02 22.64 -8.44
N ALA A 518 -26.25 23.71 -8.17
CA ALA A 518 -25.24 23.68 -7.11
C ALA A 518 -25.89 23.48 -5.73
N SER A 519 -27.04 24.13 -5.44
CA SER A 519 -27.78 23.92 -4.19
C SER A 519 -28.27 22.48 -4.06
N HIS A 520 -28.80 21.89 -5.13
CA HIS A 520 -29.18 20.47 -5.12
C HIS A 520 -27.98 19.54 -4.90
N LEU A 521 -26.83 19.86 -5.48
CA LEU A 521 -25.61 19.07 -5.27
C LEU A 521 -25.18 19.10 -3.81
N GLU A 522 -25.26 20.25 -3.14
CA GLU A 522 -24.99 20.39 -1.71
C GLU A 522 -25.95 19.54 -0.88
N ASP A 523 -27.25 19.62 -1.10
CA ASP A 523 -28.27 18.85 -0.37
C ASP A 523 -28.08 17.32 -0.55
N LEU A 524 -27.81 16.87 -1.78
CA LEU A 524 -27.54 15.47 -2.08
C LEU A 524 -26.25 14.99 -1.41
N THR A 525 -25.24 15.84 -1.41
CA THR A 525 -23.96 15.58 -0.74
C THR A 525 -24.15 15.44 0.77
N GLU A 526 -24.88 16.36 1.41
CA GLU A 526 -25.19 16.28 2.84
C GLU A 526 -25.96 15.01 3.20
N THR A 527 -26.95 14.63 2.37
CA THR A 527 -27.71 13.39 2.55
C THR A 527 -26.81 12.14 2.47
N ALA A 528 -25.87 12.12 1.54
CA ALA A 528 -24.89 11.04 1.44
C ALA A 528 -23.93 11.02 2.65
N LEU A 529 -23.45 12.20 3.08
CA LEU A 529 -22.57 12.36 4.23
C LEU A 529 -23.22 11.94 5.56
N ALA A 530 -24.52 12.14 5.72
CA ALA A 530 -25.27 11.66 6.89
C ALA A 530 -25.19 10.12 7.03
N ARG A 531 -24.91 9.40 5.95
CA ARG A 531 -24.81 7.92 5.90
C ARG A 531 -23.40 7.39 5.64
N ARG A 532 -22.38 8.22 5.83
CA ARG A 532 -20.99 7.87 5.50
C ARG A 532 -20.47 6.59 6.16
N HIS A 533 -20.89 6.32 7.40
CA HIS A 533 -20.45 5.14 8.12
C HIS A 533 -21.04 3.85 7.53
N GLU A 534 -22.34 3.84 7.26
CA GLU A 534 -23.03 2.70 6.67
C GLU A 534 -22.53 2.40 5.25
N ILE A 535 -22.31 3.46 4.44
CA ILE A 535 -21.75 3.32 3.09
C ILE A 535 -20.34 2.72 3.16
N ALA A 536 -19.52 3.15 4.11
CA ALA A 536 -18.19 2.60 4.32
C ALA A 536 -18.23 1.11 4.72
N ILE A 537 -19.16 0.71 5.58
CA ILE A 537 -19.39 -0.69 5.96
C ILE A 537 -19.82 -1.53 4.75
N THR A 538 -20.68 -0.99 3.89
CA THR A 538 -21.08 -1.64 2.64
C THR A 538 -19.89 -1.85 1.70
N ALA A 539 -19.01 -0.85 1.57
CA ALA A 539 -17.78 -0.98 0.78
C ALA A 539 -16.87 -2.10 1.28
N ASP A 540 -16.71 -2.22 2.60
CA ASP A 540 -15.92 -3.30 3.22
C ASP A 540 -16.55 -4.68 3.01
N ALA A 541 -17.88 -4.78 3.09
CA ALA A 541 -18.62 -6.01 2.82
C ALA A 541 -18.42 -6.49 1.37
N LEU A 542 -18.55 -5.58 0.40
CA LEU A 542 -18.29 -5.87 -1.02
C LEU A 542 -16.84 -6.31 -1.26
N ALA A 543 -15.87 -5.64 -0.63
CA ALA A 543 -14.47 -6.02 -0.75
C ALA A 543 -14.20 -7.43 -0.19
N ARG A 544 -14.80 -7.80 0.93
CA ARG A 544 -14.66 -9.13 1.54
C ARG A 544 -15.26 -10.22 0.66
N ILE A 545 -16.43 -9.97 0.07
CA ILE A 545 -17.06 -10.90 -0.89
C ILE A 545 -16.16 -11.08 -2.13
N ASP A 546 -15.60 -10.00 -2.67
CA ASP A 546 -14.70 -10.07 -3.82
C ASP A 546 -13.42 -10.86 -3.52
N VAL A 547 -12.81 -10.65 -2.36
CA VAL A 547 -11.63 -11.43 -1.92
C VAL A 547 -11.97 -12.92 -1.86
N ALA A 548 -13.07 -13.28 -1.19
CA ALA A 548 -13.44 -14.69 -1.05
C ALA A 548 -13.79 -15.34 -2.41
N ALA A 549 -14.51 -14.64 -3.28
CA ALA A 549 -14.81 -15.11 -4.63
C ALA A 549 -13.54 -15.21 -5.50
N GLY A 550 -12.61 -14.27 -5.35
CA GLY A 550 -11.31 -14.28 -6.03
C GLY A 550 -10.42 -15.44 -5.58
N LEU A 551 -10.34 -15.71 -4.28
CA LEU A 551 -9.59 -16.84 -3.73
C LEU A 551 -10.22 -18.20 -4.12
N ALA A 552 -11.55 -18.29 -4.15
CA ALA A 552 -12.26 -19.46 -4.64
C ALA A 552 -11.99 -19.72 -6.14
N GLU A 553 -11.93 -18.67 -6.95
CA GLU A 553 -11.55 -18.77 -8.36
C GLU A 553 -10.11 -19.26 -8.50
N ARG A 554 -9.17 -18.68 -7.75
CA ARG A 554 -7.77 -19.11 -7.78
C ARG A 554 -7.60 -20.56 -7.35
N ALA A 555 -8.36 -20.99 -6.33
CA ALA A 555 -8.36 -22.38 -5.86
C ALA A 555 -8.85 -23.34 -6.95
N ALA A 556 -9.93 -23.00 -7.62
CA ALA A 556 -10.48 -23.80 -8.71
C ALA A 556 -9.52 -23.89 -9.91
N GLU A 557 -8.93 -22.75 -10.35
CA GLU A 557 -7.94 -22.72 -11.43
C GLU A 557 -6.70 -23.59 -11.13
N GLY A 558 -6.24 -23.56 -9.87
CA GLY A 558 -4.99 -24.19 -9.45
C GLY A 558 -5.14 -25.60 -8.88
N GLY A 559 -6.36 -26.08 -8.67
CA GLY A 559 -6.60 -27.31 -7.92
C GLY A 559 -5.96 -27.24 -6.52
N TRP A 560 -6.20 -26.12 -5.80
CA TRP A 560 -5.70 -25.89 -4.46
C TRP A 560 -6.59 -26.52 -3.41
N ALA A 561 -6.00 -26.96 -2.30
CA ALA A 561 -6.73 -27.61 -1.22
C ALA A 561 -7.04 -26.65 -0.08
N ARG A 562 -8.18 -26.88 0.59
CA ARG A 562 -8.49 -26.22 1.86
C ARG A 562 -7.51 -26.72 2.93
N PRO A 563 -6.76 -25.83 3.63
CA PRO A 563 -5.92 -26.25 4.74
C PRO A 563 -6.75 -26.61 5.96
N ALA A 564 -6.34 -27.66 6.68
CA ALA A 564 -6.84 -27.98 8.00
C ALA A 564 -5.95 -27.30 9.05
N LEU A 565 -6.54 -26.44 9.90
CA LEU A 565 -5.82 -25.77 10.98
C LEU A 565 -5.99 -26.57 12.28
N VAL A 566 -4.89 -26.66 13.05
CA VAL A 566 -4.84 -27.37 14.34
C VAL A 566 -4.14 -26.51 15.40
N ASP A 567 -4.41 -26.80 16.68
CA ASP A 567 -3.91 -26.00 17.81
C ASP A 567 -2.46 -26.33 18.19
N HIS A 568 -1.95 -27.51 17.80
CA HIS A 568 -0.58 -27.93 18.08
C HIS A 568 0.36 -27.57 16.94
N ALA A 569 1.65 -27.44 17.24
CA ALA A 569 2.67 -27.15 16.25
C ALA A 569 2.85 -28.34 15.29
N CYS A 570 2.38 -28.22 14.07
CA CYS A 570 2.63 -29.17 12.99
C CYS A 570 2.66 -28.46 11.64
N PHE A 571 3.25 -29.11 10.64
CA PHE A 571 3.26 -28.61 9.28
C PHE A 571 3.36 -29.83 8.34
N GLU A 572 2.20 -30.33 7.94
CA GLU A 572 2.07 -31.49 7.06
C GLU A 572 1.49 -31.02 5.72
N VAL A 573 2.24 -31.11 4.65
CA VAL A 573 1.83 -30.70 3.31
C VAL A 573 2.14 -31.84 2.33
N GLU A 574 1.14 -32.31 1.62
CA GLU A 574 1.25 -33.31 0.57
C GLU A 574 1.08 -32.63 -0.79
N GLY A 575 2.00 -32.93 -1.70
CA GLY A 575 1.92 -32.38 -3.06
C GLY A 575 2.04 -30.86 -3.12
N GLY A 576 2.86 -30.26 -2.26
CA GLY A 576 3.06 -28.81 -2.19
C GLY A 576 3.67 -28.24 -3.46
N ARG A 577 3.24 -27.05 -3.87
CA ARG A 577 3.70 -26.35 -5.08
C ARG A 577 3.96 -24.88 -4.78
N HIS A 578 4.91 -24.28 -5.48
CA HIS A 578 5.24 -22.87 -5.32
C HIS A 578 4.31 -22.02 -6.21
N PRO A 579 3.42 -21.18 -5.65
CA PRO A 579 2.34 -20.53 -6.43
C PRO A 579 2.85 -19.63 -7.56
N VAL A 580 3.98 -18.95 -7.36
CA VAL A 580 4.58 -18.05 -8.35
C VAL A 580 5.36 -18.84 -9.41
N VAL A 581 6.23 -19.76 -8.97
CA VAL A 581 7.09 -20.54 -9.88
C VAL A 581 6.27 -21.52 -10.72
N GLU A 582 5.23 -22.16 -10.14
CA GLU A 582 4.30 -23.01 -10.88
C GLU A 582 3.69 -22.27 -12.07
N ALA A 583 3.19 -21.04 -11.84
CA ALA A 583 2.62 -20.21 -12.90
C ALA A 583 3.65 -19.80 -13.96
N ALA A 584 4.91 -19.57 -13.58
CA ALA A 584 5.99 -19.25 -14.52
C ALA A 584 6.39 -20.47 -15.37
N VAL A 585 6.54 -21.63 -14.75
CA VAL A 585 6.85 -22.89 -15.42
C VAL A 585 5.74 -23.30 -16.39
N ALA A 586 4.46 -23.17 -16.00
CA ALA A 586 3.32 -23.46 -16.85
C ALA A 586 3.28 -22.54 -18.10
N ARG A 587 3.59 -21.25 -17.93
CA ARG A 587 3.71 -20.30 -19.07
C ARG A 587 4.84 -20.67 -20.02
N ALA A 588 5.90 -21.27 -19.52
CA ALA A 588 7.00 -21.78 -20.34
C ALA A 588 6.74 -23.15 -20.94
N GLY A 589 5.52 -23.72 -20.77
CA GLY A 589 5.15 -25.04 -21.29
C GLY A 589 5.67 -26.22 -20.48
N GLY A 590 6.25 -25.99 -19.29
CA GLY A 590 6.74 -26.99 -18.36
C GLY A 590 5.69 -27.44 -17.35
N ARG A 591 6.06 -28.41 -16.52
CA ARG A 591 5.26 -28.87 -15.38
C ARG A 591 6.07 -28.68 -14.09
N PHE A 592 5.47 -28.08 -13.08
CA PHE A 592 6.05 -27.96 -11.75
C PHE A 592 6.03 -29.33 -11.04
N VAL A 593 7.12 -29.66 -10.35
CA VAL A 593 7.24 -30.90 -9.57
C VAL A 593 6.81 -30.60 -8.13
N ALA A 594 5.73 -31.23 -7.72
CA ALA A 594 5.21 -31.09 -6.37
C ALA A 594 6.07 -31.89 -5.35
N ASN A 595 6.21 -31.36 -4.13
CA ASN A 595 6.96 -32.01 -3.07
C ASN A 595 6.19 -31.99 -1.75
N ASP A 596 6.37 -33.03 -0.96
CA ASP A 596 5.79 -33.16 0.37
C ASP A 596 6.70 -32.49 1.42
N CYS A 597 6.11 -32.04 2.52
CA CYS A 597 6.81 -31.53 3.69
C CYS A 597 6.08 -31.92 4.97
N ASP A 598 6.79 -32.62 5.86
CA ASP A 598 6.25 -33.03 7.17
C ASP A 598 7.21 -32.58 8.27
N LEU A 599 6.87 -31.45 8.90
CA LEU A 599 7.55 -30.93 10.09
C LEU A 599 6.72 -31.25 11.33
N SER A 600 6.56 -32.52 11.59
CA SER A 600 5.96 -33.05 12.82
C SER A 600 6.91 -32.88 14.01
N GLU A 601 6.44 -33.14 15.22
CA GLU A 601 7.23 -32.96 16.46
C GLU A 601 8.55 -33.76 16.43
N SER A 602 8.53 -34.99 15.89
CA SER A 602 9.70 -35.86 15.75
C SER A 602 10.62 -35.49 14.58
N SER A 603 10.21 -34.59 13.71
CA SER A 603 10.93 -34.18 12.49
C SER A 603 10.81 -32.68 12.25
N ARG A 604 10.80 -31.87 13.31
CA ARG A 604 10.54 -30.42 13.21
C ARG A 604 11.62 -29.62 12.51
N LEU A 605 12.83 -30.19 12.34
CA LEU A 605 13.94 -29.56 11.63
C LEU A 605 14.38 -30.45 10.47
N TRP A 606 14.29 -29.91 9.25
CA TRP A 606 14.81 -30.58 8.07
C TRP A 606 16.11 -29.95 7.60
N LEU A 607 17.15 -30.75 7.44
CA LEU A 607 18.37 -30.35 6.76
C LEU A 607 18.29 -30.77 5.29
N VAL A 608 18.22 -29.80 4.39
CA VAL A 608 18.03 -30.02 2.95
C VAL A 608 19.35 -29.82 2.20
N THR A 609 19.89 -30.87 1.62
CA THR A 609 21.13 -30.84 0.86
C THR A 609 20.90 -30.99 -0.66
N GLY A 610 21.93 -30.81 -1.47
CA GLY A 610 21.84 -30.94 -2.92
C GLY A 610 22.31 -29.71 -3.71
N PRO A 611 22.27 -29.73 -5.04
CA PRO A 611 22.74 -28.63 -5.88
C PRO A 611 21.82 -27.39 -5.75
N ASN A 612 22.41 -26.17 -5.82
CA ASN A 612 21.67 -24.92 -5.69
C ASN A 612 20.58 -24.76 -6.76
N MET A 613 20.87 -25.18 -7.98
CA MET A 613 19.89 -25.16 -9.09
C MET A 613 18.81 -26.25 -8.98
N GLY A 614 18.90 -27.16 -8.01
CA GLY A 614 17.94 -28.24 -7.81
C GLY A 614 16.58 -27.83 -7.27
N GLY A 615 16.41 -26.59 -6.82
CA GLY A 615 15.13 -26.06 -6.31
C GLY A 615 15.02 -26.02 -4.78
N LYS A 616 16.14 -26.14 -4.02
CA LYS A 616 16.13 -26.03 -2.55
C LYS A 616 15.43 -24.76 -2.07
N SER A 617 15.91 -23.60 -2.50
CA SER A 617 15.34 -22.29 -2.11
C SER A 617 13.88 -22.14 -2.52
N THR A 618 13.49 -22.69 -3.68
CA THR A 618 12.10 -22.72 -4.14
C THR A 618 11.23 -23.55 -3.20
N PHE A 619 11.72 -24.72 -2.77
CA PHE A 619 11.00 -25.58 -1.82
C PHE A 619 10.86 -24.92 -0.45
N LEU A 620 11.91 -24.27 0.06
CA LEU A 620 11.83 -23.54 1.33
C LEU A 620 10.75 -22.44 1.28
N ARG A 621 10.84 -21.57 0.25
CA ARG A 621 9.87 -20.47 0.06
C ARG A 621 8.46 -20.99 -0.16
N GLN A 622 8.28 -22.08 -0.93
CA GLN A 622 6.98 -22.71 -1.15
C GLN A 622 6.25 -22.99 0.17
N ASN A 623 6.90 -23.58 1.14
CA ASN A 623 6.29 -23.95 2.42
C ASN A 623 5.99 -22.72 3.27
N ALA A 624 6.86 -21.72 3.28
CA ALA A 624 6.58 -20.44 3.93
C ALA A 624 5.34 -19.73 3.33
N LEU A 625 5.23 -19.71 1.99
CA LEU A 625 4.08 -19.12 1.30
C LEU A 625 2.78 -19.89 1.56
N ILE A 626 2.85 -21.22 1.71
CA ILE A 626 1.70 -22.05 2.10
C ILE A 626 1.20 -21.66 3.50
N ALA A 627 2.10 -21.44 4.48
CA ALA A 627 1.73 -20.97 5.80
C ALA A 627 1.05 -19.59 5.76
N VAL A 628 1.61 -18.65 5.01
CA VAL A 628 1.03 -17.30 4.82
C VAL A 628 -0.38 -17.38 4.23
N LEU A 629 -0.56 -18.15 3.15
CA LEU A 629 -1.86 -18.30 2.49
C LEU A 629 -2.90 -18.94 3.41
N ALA A 630 -2.52 -20.00 4.14
CA ALA A 630 -3.43 -20.68 5.06
C ALA A 630 -3.96 -19.72 6.14
N GLN A 631 -3.08 -18.94 6.77
CA GLN A 631 -3.46 -17.98 7.81
C GLN A 631 -4.08 -16.68 7.26
N ALA A 632 -3.92 -16.37 5.98
CA ALA A 632 -4.69 -15.33 5.30
C ALA A 632 -6.17 -15.75 5.05
N GLY A 633 -6.50 -17.04 5.23
CA GLY A 633 -7.82 -17.60 4.97
C GLY A 633 -8.01 -18.02 3.49
N SER A 634 -6.93 -18.41 2.83
CA SER A 634 -6.91 -18.92 1.46
C SER A 634 -6.73 -20.44 1.42
N TYR A 635 -7.22 -21.06 0.35
CA TYR A 635 -6.76 -22.37 -0.05
C TYR A 635 -5.27 -22.30 -0.43
N VAL A 636 -4.59 -23.44 -0.34
CA VAL A 636 -3.15 -23.54 -0.53
C VAL A 636 -2.79 -24.43 -1.72
N PRO A 637 -1.67 -24.14 -2.42
CA PRO A 637 -1.22 -24.92 -3.57
C PRO A 637 -0.63 -26.28 -3.14
N ALA A 638 -1.48 -27.17 -2.70
CA ALA A 638 -1.15 -28.51 -2.24
C ALA A 638 -2.30 -29.47 -2.54
N THR A 639 -2.04 -30.78 -2.46
CA THR A 639 -3.10 -31.82 -2.52
C THR A 639 -3.80 -31.92 -1.17
N ARG A 640 -3.05 -31.79 -0.07
CA ARG A 640 -3.52 -31.74 1.30
C ARG A 640 -2.59 -30.91 2.15
N ALA A 641 -3.12 -30.18 3.11
CA ALA A 641 -2.34 -29.44 4.09
C ALA A 641 -3.01 -29.49 5.46
N LYS A 642 -2.22 -29.76 6.51
CA LYS A 642 -2.60 -29.70 7.91
C LYS A 642 -1.54 -28.89 8.65
N LEU A 643 -1.94 -27.77 9.21
CA LEU A 643 -1.00 -26.74 9.68
C LEU A 643 -1.38 -26.30 11.10
N GLY A 644 -0.41 -26.28 12.00
CA GLY A 644 -0.50 -25.55 13.26
C GLY A 644 -0.25 -24.05 13.00
N LEU A 645 -0.93 -23.19 13.76
CA LEU A 645 -0.76 -21.75 13.65
C LEU A 645 0.70 -21.34 13.85
N VAL A 646 1.20 -20.52 12.95
CA VAL A 646 2.54 -19.94 12.97
C VAL A 646 2.43 -18.53 13.54
N ASP A 647 3.09 -18.29 14.67
CA ASP A 647 3.11 -16.97 15.33
C ASP A 647 4.11 -16.01 14.65
N ARG A 648 5.27 -16.55 14.24
CA ARG A 648 6.34 -15.78 13.59
C ARG A 648 6.89 -16.57 12.41
N LEU A 649 7.06 -15.88 11.28
CA LEU A 649 7.66 -16.44 10.09
C LEU A 649 8.98 -15.72 9.82
N PHE A 650 10.06 -16.49 9.70
CA PHE A 650 11.37 -15.98 9.36
C PHE A 650 11.90 -16.65 8.09
N SER A 651 12.46 -15.85 7.20
CA SER A 651 13.06 -16.30 5.96
C SER A 651 14.40 -15.63 5.73
N ARG A 652 15.43 -16.44 5.69
CA ARG A 652 16.76 -16.04 5.25
C ARG A 652 17.11 -16.84 4.00
N VAL A 653 16.60 -16.42 2.85
CA VAL A 653 16.78 -17.10 1.55
C VAL A 653 17.21 -16.06 0.52
N GLY A 654 18.48 -16.17 0.04
CA GLY A 654 19.07 -15.25 -0.93
C GLY A 654 19.56 -13.94 -0.28
N ALA A 655 20.82 -13.59 -0.51
CA ALA A 655 21.35 -12.29 -0.13
C ALA A 655 21.01 -11.29 -1.22
N SER A 656 20.26 -10.25 -0.93
CA SER A 656 20.32 -9.03 -1.71
C SER A 656 21.59 -8.27 -1.31
N ASP A 657 22.51 -8.05 -2.24
CA ASP A 657 23.66 -7.17 -2.05
C ASP A 657 23.16 -5.74 -1.80
N ASN A 658 22.97 -5.39 -0.54
CA ASN A 658 22.57 -4.04 -0.18
C ASN A 658 23.80 -3.14 -0.04
N LEU A 659 24.53 -2.96 -1.14
CA LEU A 659 25.71 -2.12 -1.26
C LEU A 659 25.44 -0.67 -0.85
N ALA A 660 24.18 -0.21 -0.93
CA ALA A 660 23.79 1.16 -0.61
C ALA A 660 23.95 1.51 0.90
N ARG A 661 23.98 0.50 1.80
CA ARG A 661 24.13 0.73 3.25
C ARG A 661 25.54 0.45 3.78
N GLY A 662 26.51 0.10 2.90
CA GLY A 662 27.92 -0.09 3.27
C GLY A 662 28.17 -1.25 4.24
N ARG A 663 27.24 -2.17 4.46
CA ARG A 663 27.41 -3.35 5.31
C ARG A 663 27.82 -4.57 4.47
N SER A 664 28.75 -5.35 4.98
CA SER A 664 29.11 -6.65 4.39
C SER A 664 27.88 -7.56 4.38
N THR A 665 27.67 -8.31 3.27
CA THR A 665 26.61 -9.33 3.15
C THR A 665 26.63 -10.33 4.30
N PHE A 666 27.83 -10.71 4.76
CA PHE A 666 28.00 -11.59 5.90
C PHE A 666 27.51 -10.96 7.22
N MET A 667 27.80 -9.67 7.45
CA MET A 667 27.30 -8.99 8.65
C MET A 667 25.77 -8.86 8.67
N VAL A 668 25.16 -8.60 7.53
CA VAL A 668 23.68 -8.58 7.40
C VAL A 668 23.11 -9.96 7.72
N GLU A 669 23.71 -11.01 7.15
CA GLU A 669 23.32 -12.40 7.41
C GLU A 669 23.40 -12.75 8.91
N MET A 670 24.47 -12.35 9.58
CA MET A 670 24.63 -12.64 11.02
C MET A 670 23.63 -11.87 11.88
N VAL A 671 23.33 -10.61 11.55
CA VAL A 671 22.33 -9.81 12.27
C VAL A 671 20.92 -10.43 12.12
N GLU A 672 20.55 -10.84 10.91
CA GLU A 672 19.27 -11.50 10.65
C GLU A 672 19.19 -12.87 11.35
N THR A 673 20.24 -13.67 11.30
CA THR A 673 20.32 -14.96 12.01
C THR A 673 20.22 -14.78 13.52
N ALA A 674 20.91 -13.79 14.09
CA ALA A 674 20.84 -13.47 15.51
C ALA A 674 19.40 -13.05 15.92
N ALA A 675 18.74 -12.25 15.10
CA ALA A 675 17.35 -11.86 15.35
C ALA A 675 16.39 -13.07 15.33
N ILE A 676 16.59 -14.01 14.41
CA ILE A 676 15.84 -15.26 14.34
C ILE A 676 16.02 -16.06 15.63
N LEU A 677 17.28 -16.31 16.04
CA LEU A 677 17.57 -17.09 17.25
C LEU A 677 17.02 -16.45 18.52
N ALA A 678 17.03 -15.13 18.58
CA ALA A 678 16.50 -14.39 19.74
C ALA A 678 14.96 -14.38 19.82
N GLN A 679 14.25 -14.47 18.69
CA GLN A 679 12.82 -14.22 18.64
C GLN A 679 11.96 -15.43 18.28
N ALA A 680 12.55 -16.49 17.69
CA ALA A 680 11.79 -17.66 17.28
C ALA A 680 11.28 -18.44 18.51
N THR A 681 10.01 -18.81 18.48
CA THR A 681 9.28 -19.58 19.49
C THR A 681 9.03 -21.01 18.98
N PRO A 682 8.58 -21.94 19.82
CA PRO A 682 8.18 -23.27 19.34
C PRO A 682 7.06 -23.29 18.30
N ARG A 683 6.29 -22.20 18.18
CA ARG A 683 5.24 -22.03 17.17
C ARG A 683 5.73 -21.34 15.89
N SER A 684 6.97 -20.87 15.89
CA SER A 684 7.52 -20.17 14.72
C SER A 684 7.86 -21.14 13.59
N PHE A 685 7.92 -20.59 12.38
CA PHE A 685 8.39 -21.27 11.20
C PHE A 685 9.60 -20.53 10.63
N VAL A 686 10.70 -21.21 10.53
CA VAL A 686 12.00 -20.65 10.11
C VAL A 686 12.46 -21.32 8.82
N ILE A 687 12.86 -20.53 7.83
CA ILE A 687 13.51 -21.03 6.62
C ILE A 687 14.87 -20.37 6.48
N LEU A 688 15.92 -21.18 6.41
CA LEU A 688 17.32 -20.75 6.29
C LEU A 688 17.99 -21.38 5.06
N ASP A 689 18.66 -20.57 4.28
CA ASP A 689 19.36 -21.04 3.07
C ASP A 689 20.82 -20.59 3.09
N GLU A 690 21.72 -21.56 3.09
CA GLU A 690 23.18 -21.40 2.99
C GLU A 690 23.80 -20.47 4.04
N VAL A 691 23.43 -20.62 5.31
CA VAL A 691 24.03 -19.86 6.43
C VAL A 691 25.54 -20.10 6.51
N GLY A 692 26.32 -19.01 6.68
CA GLY A 692 27.79 -19.06 6.78
C GLY A 692 28.52 -18.97 5.45
N ARG A 693 27.85 -18.61 4.34
CA ARG A 693 28.48 -18.54 3.02
C ARG A 693 29.45 -17.37 2.85
N GLY A 694 29.28 -16.29 3.60
CA GLY A 694 30.01 -15.02 3.43
C GLY A 694 31.40 -14.98 4.11
N THR A 695 31.89 -16.08 4.70
CA THR A 695 33.16 -16.16 5.43
C THR A 695 34.02 -17.36 5.02
N SER A 696 35.10 -17.67 5.76
CA SER A 696 35.91 -18.86 5.49
C SER A 696 35.08 -20.14 5.66
N THR A 697 35.43 -21.19 4.92
CA THR A 697 34.67 -22.44 4.93
C THR A 697 34.53 -23.05 6.33
N TYR A 698 35.57 -22.96 7.16
CA TYR A 698 35.54 -23.49 8.52
C TYR A 698 34.70 -22.66 9.46
N ASP A 699 34.83 -21.33 9.41
CA ASP A 699 34.00 -20.42 10.23
C ASP A 699 32.54 -20.53 9.85
N GLY A 700 32.25 -20.58 8.54
CA GLY A 700 30.90 -20.75 8.03
C GLY A 700 30.23 -22.05 8.48
N LEU A 701 31.01 -23.18 8.41
CA LEU A 701 30.56 -24.48 8.91
C LEU A 701 30.29 -24.46 10.41
N ALA A 702 31.20 -23.87 11.21
CA ALA A 702 31.04 -23.80 12.66
C ALA A 702 29.81 -22.97 13.07
N ILE A 703 29.61 -21.85 12.40
CA ILE A 703 28.42 -21.00 12.63
C ILE A 703 27.14 -21.75 12.25
N ALA A 704 27.09 -22.35 11.05
CA ALA A 704 25.92 -23.11 10.61
C ALA A 704 25.59 -24.27 11.56
N TRP A 705 26.64 -24.97 12.07
CA TRP A 705 26.48 -26.02 13.05
C TRP A 705 25.84 -25.54 14.33
N ALA A 706 26.39 -24.48 14.93
CA ALA A 706 25.85 -23.87 16.16
C ALA A 706 24.43 -23.33 15.98
N VAL A 707 24.12 -22.76 14.82
CA VAL A 707 22.75 -22.26 14.50
C VAL A 707 21.75 -23.42 14.44
N VAL A 708 22.12 -24.56 13.84
CA VAL A 708 21.24 -25.73 13.79
C VAL A 708 20.99 -26.30 15.19
N GLU A 709 22.05 -26.40 16.04
CA GLU A 709 21.92 -26.84 17.42
C GLU A 709 21.02 -25.89 18.22
N ALA A 710 21.24 -24.58 18.15
CA ALA A 710 20.42 -23.58 18.85
C ALA A 710 18.92 -23.65 18.43
N ILE A 711 18.63 -23.76 17.13
CA ILE A 711 17.26 -23.94 16.65
C ILE A 711 16.64 -25.24 17.18
N HIS A 712 17.41 -26.33 17.25
CA HIS A 712 16.95 -27.61 17.74
C HIS A 712 16.73 -27.63 19.26
N GLU A 713 17.69 -27.13 20.06
CA GLU A 713 17.69 -27.24 21.52
C GLU A 713 16.88 -26.10 22.17
N ASP A 714 17.12 -24.86 21.76
CA ASP A 714 16.60 -23.66 22.42
C ASP A 714 15.26 -23.21 21.82
N ASN A 715 15.20 -22.90 20.53
CA ASN A 715 14.01 -22.39 19.88
C ASN A 715 12.93 -23.46 19.69
N ARG A 716 13.31 -24.69 19.40
CA ARG A 716 12.41 -25.84 19.16
C ARG A 716 11.32 -25.60 18.12
N CYS A 717 11.58 -24.67 17.21
CA CYS A 717 10.63 -24.27 16.17
C CYS A 717 10.70 -25.24 14.97
N ARG A 718 9.72 -25.11 14.07
CA ARG A 718 9.75 -25.78 12.76
C ARG A 718 10.77 -25.09 11.87
N CYS A 719 11.70 -25.83 11.32
CA CYS A 719 12.74 -25.23 10.50
C CYS A 719 13.03 -26.05 9.24
N LEU A 720 13.16 -25.37 8.12
CA LEU A 720 13.75 -25.87 6.89
C LEU A 720 15.11 -25.21 6.67
N PHE A 721 16.17 -25.96 6.78
CA PHE A 721 17.55 -25.49 6.68
C PHE A 721 18.20 -26.08 5.43
N ALA A 722 18.38 -25.27 4.38
CA ALA A 722 19.13 -25.70 3.21
C ALA A 722 20.61 -25.37 3.35
N THR A 723 21.46 -26.28 2.97
CA THR A 723 22.92 -26.13 3.09
C THR A 723 23.69 -26.84 1.98
N HIS A 724 24.87 -26.36 1.73
CA HIS A 724 25.88 -27.03 0.92
C HIS A 724 26.97 -27.74 1.77
N TYR A 725 26.94 -27.55 3.10
CA TYR A 725 27.86 -28.25 4.02
C TYR A 725 27.31 -29.63 4.30
N HIS A 726 27.95 -30.64 3.68
CA HIS A 726 27.61 -32.06 3.91
C HIS A 726 27.91 -32.53 5.34
N GLU A 727 28.86 -31.88 5.98
CA GLU A 727 29.29 -32.18 7.34
C GLU A 727 28.17 -32.03 8.35
N LEU A 728 27.24 -31.11 8.11
CA LEU A 728 26.06 -30.87 8.98
C LEU A 728 25.12 -32.08 9.07
N THR A 729 25.20 -33.02 8.11
CA THR A 729 24.36 -34.24 8.14
C THR A 729 24.67 -35.13 9.36
N ARG A 730 25.86 -34.99 9.97
CA ARG A 730 26.22 -35.71 11.20
C ARG A 730 25.40 -35.25 12.42
N LEU A 731 24.82 -34.06 12.38
CA LEU A 731 23.91 -33.59 13.45
C LEU A 731 22.67 -34.48 13.64
N ALA A 732 22.29 -35.24 12.61
CA ALA A 732 21.20 -36.19 12.71
C ALA A 732 21.46 -37.34 13.70
N GLU A 733 22.71 -37.59 14.07
CA GLU A 733 23.09 -38.58 15.07
C GLU A 733 22.90 -38.08 16.50
N ARG A 734 22.82 -36.73 16.68
CA ARG A 734 22.72 -36.07 17.98
C ARG A 734 21.38 -35.36 18.19
N CYS A 735 20.78 -34.79 17.13
CA CYS A 735 19.56 -34.03 17.17
C CYS A 735 18.36 -34.92 16.81
N GLU A 736 17.62 -35.42 17.81
CA GLU A 736 16.55 -36.41 17.63
C GLU A 736 15.41 -35.94 16.68
N ALA A 737 15.12 -34.63 16.63
CA ALA A 737 14.07 -34.08 15.77
C ALA A 737 14.59 -33.48 14.48
N LEU A 738 15.85 -33.82 14.10
CA LEU A 738 16.45 -33.43 12.83
C LEU A 738 16.30 -34.56 11.81
N SER A 739 15.75 -34.23 10.64
CA SER A 739 15.59 -35.15 9.52
C SER A 739 16.42 -34.68 8.32
N LEU A 740 17.09 -35.64 7.66
CA LEU A 740 17.90 -35.36 6.48
C LEU A 740 17.11 -35.55 5.20
N HIS A 741 17.21 -34.58 4.34
CA HIS A 741 16.59 -34.58 3.02
C HIS A 741 17.52 -34.05 1.96
N HIS A 742 17.30 -34.46 0.73
CA HIS A 742 18.09 -33.95 -0.40
C HIS A 742 17.25 -33.79 -1.65
N VAL A 743 17.65 -32.84 -2.50
CA VAL A 743 17.07 -32.69 -3.85
C VAL A 743 17.69 -33.70 -4.80
N ARG A 744 16.88 -34.53 -5.42
CA ARG A 744 17.27 -35.57 -6.34
C ARG A 744 17.86 -35.00 -7.63
N ALA A 745 19.04 -35.48 -7.99
CA ALA A 745 19.64 -35.20 -9.28
C ALA A 745 20.12 -36.52 -9.89
N ARG A 746 20.07 -36.65 -11.17
CA ARG A 746 20.51 -37.86 -11.91
C ARG A 746 21.52 -37.48 -12.99
N GLU A 747 22.57 -38.22 -13.10
CA GLU A 747 23.47 -38.12 -14.23
C GLU A 747 22.96 -39.02 -15.36
N TRP A 748 22.73 -38.44 -16.54
CA TRP A 748 22.26 -39.15 -17.72
C TRP A 748 23.15 -38.80 -18.91
N LYS A 749 23.81 -39.79 -19.51
CA LYS A 749 24.75 -39.60 -20.63
C LYS A 749 25.86 -38.55 -20.35
N GLY A 750 26.27 -38.44 -19.09
CA GLY A 750 27.26 -37.47 -18.66
C GLY A 750 26.68 -36.05 -18.42
N GLU A 751 25.38 -35.83 -18.53
CA GLU A 751 24.70 -34.58 -18.19
C GLU A 751 23.93 -34.73 -16.88
N LEU A 752 23.92 -33.64 -16.09
CA LEU A 752 23.15 -33.58 -14.85
C LEU A 752 21.67 -33.21 -15.18
N VAL A 753 20.78 -34.12 -14.83
CA VAL A 753 19.34 -33.89 -14.89
C VAL A 753 18.82 -33.61 -13.48
N LEU A 754 18.31 -32.40 -13.26
CA LEU A 754 17.71 -32.03 -12.00
C LEU A 754 16.24 -32.48 -12.01
N LEU A 755 15.87 -33.31 -11.03
CA LEU A 755 14.52 -33.88 -10.97
C LEU A 755 13.55 -32.96 -10.18
N HIS A 756 14.07 -32.01 -9.42
CA HIS A 756 13.29 -31.11 -8.53
C HIS A 756 12.43 -31.87 -7.50
N GLU A 757 12.77 -33.11 -7.23
CA GLU A 757 12.12 -33.96 -6.23
C GLU A 757 12.95 -34.01 -4.97
N LEU A 758 12.28 -33.90 -3.79
CA LEU A 758 12.91 -34.20 -2.51
C LEU A 758 12.87 -35.70 -2.19
N ALA A 759 13.93 -36.19 -1.55
CA ALA A 759 13.99 -37.53 -0.99
C ALA A 759 14.61 -37.49 0.41
N THR A 760 14.26 -38.47 1.23
CA THR A 760 14.85 -38.66 2.55
C THR A 760 16.33 -39.09 2.47
N GLY A 761 17.12 -38.73 3.49
CA GLY A 761 18.55 -39.04 3.55
C GLY A 761 19.41 -37.92 2.98
N PRO A 762 20.75 -38.02 3.18
CA PRO A 762 21.73 -37.06 2.66
C PRO A 762 21.92 -37.24 1.14
N ALA A 763 22.43 -36.21 0.46
CA ALA A 763 22.84 -36.32 -0.93
C ALA A 763 24.08 -37.20 -1.08
N ASP A 764 24.06 -38.11 -2.03
CA ASP A 764 25.13 -39.05 -2.26
C ASP A 764 26.46 -38.42 -2.75
N ARG A 765 26.40 -37.26 -3.41
CA ARG A 765 27.55 -36.59 -4.04
C ARG A 765 27.38 -35.07 -4.14
N SER A 766 28.52 -34.37 -4.25
CA SER A 766 28.57 -32.98 -4.67
C SER A 766 28.42 -32.88 -6.19
N TYR A 767 27.49 -32.04 -6.66
CA TYR A 767 27.19 -31.83 -8.09
C TYR A 767 27.82 -30.56 -8.68
N GLY A 768 28.65 -29.82 -7.93
CA GLY A 768 29.25 -28.56 -8.35
C GLY A 768 29.92 -28.58 -9.72
N LEU A 769 30.72 -29.61 -10.01
CA LEU A 769 31.39 -29.75 -11.31
C LEU A 769 30.40 -30.04 -12.46
N ALA A 770 29.34 -30.77 -12.19
CA ALA A 770 28.31 -31.04 -13.18
C ALA A 770 27.50 -29.74 -13.50
N VAL A 771 27.21 -28.94 -12.50
CA VAL A 771 26.60 -27.62 -12.68
C VAL A 771 27.52 -26.67 -13.44
N ALA A 772 28.82 -26.62 -13.10
CA ALA A 772 29.79 -25.81 -13.83
C ALA A 772 29.85 -26.14 -15.32
N ARG A 773 29.74 -27.43 -15.65
CA ARG A 773 29.67 -27.91 -17.05
C ARG A 773 28.38 -27.45 -17.74
N LEU A 774 27.23 -27.53 -17.07
CA LEU A 774 25.96 -27.02 -17.57
C LEU A 774 26.01 -25.50 -17.80
N ALA A 775 26.72 -24.76 -16.96
CA ALA A 775 26.96 -23.33 -17.10
C ALA A 775 27.91 -22.96 -18.25
N GLY A 776 28.47 -23.96 -18.97
CA GLY A 776 29.32 -23.73 -20.14
C GLY A 776 30.80 -23.58 -19.84
N LEU A 777 31.31 -23.96 -18.65
CA LEU A 777 32.75 -23.97 -18.41
C LEU A 777 33.48 -24.88 -19.40
N PRO A 778 34.64 -24.44 -19.93
CA PRO A 778 35.42 -25.24 -20.91
C PRO A 778 35.74 -26.66 -20.41
N PRO A 779 35.68 -27.69 -21.28
CA PRO A 779 35.90 -29.07 -20.90
C PRO A 779 37.26 -29.32 -20.24
N ALA A 780 38.32 -28.62 -20.68
CA ALA A 780 39.68 -28.72 -20.11
C ALA A 780 39.70 -28.22 -18.64
N THR A 781 38.98 -27.13 -18.35
CA THR A 781 38.80 -26.57 -16.98
C THR A 781 38.06 -27.56 -16.09
N ILE A 782 36.99 -28.17 -16.59
CA ILE A 782 36.21 -29.19 -15.87
C ILE A 782 37.06 -30.43 -15.59
N ALA A 783 37.87 -30.92 -16.58
CA ALA A 783 38.74 -32.06 -16.40
C ALA A 783 39.83 -31.78 -15.31
N ARG A 784 40.38 -30.56 -15.32
CA ARG A 784 41.34 -30.14 -14.29
C ARG A 784 40.70 -30.08 -12.92
N ALA A 785 39.50 -29.48 -12.82
CA ALA A 785 38.75 -29.39 -11.58
C ALA A 785 38.41 -30.76 -10.99
N LYS A 786 38.04 -31.75 -11.83
CA LYS A 786 37.83 -33.15 -11.41
C LYS A 786 39.10 -33.75 -10.82
N SER A 787 40.25 -33.53 -11.45
CA SER A 787 41.53 -34.03 -10.96
C SER A 787 41.93 -33.39 -9.62
N VAL A 788 41.65 -32.09 -9.43
CA VAL A 788 41.88 -31.39 -8.16
C VAL A 788 40.96 -31.92 -7.08
N LEU A 789 39.67 -32.07 -7.37
CA LEU A 789 38.67 -32.58 -6.42
C LEU A 789 39.04 -33.98 -5.94
N ALA A 790 39.41 -34.90 -6.86
CA ALA A 790 39.82 -36.25 -6.49
C ALA A 790 41.05 -36.27 -5.56
N LYS A 791 41.98 -35.33 -5.73
CA LYS A 791 43.14 -35.20 -4.81
C LYS A 791 42.73 -34.67 -3.44
N LEU A 792 41.81 -33.72 -3.39
CA LEU A 792 41.30 -33.18 -2.13
C LEU A 792 40.52 -34.26 -1.36
N GLU A 793 39.64 -35.01 -2.05
CA GLU A 793 38.87 -36.11 -1.46
C GLU A 793 39.80 -37.26 -0.95
N ALA A 794 40.83 -37.60 -1.70
CA ALA A 794 41.83 -38.58 -1.27
C ALA A 794 42.66 -38.10 -0.08
N GLY A 795 42.92 -36.79 0.01
CA GLY A 795 43.56 -36.18 1.17
C GLY A 795 42.66 -36.23 2.41
N ARG A 796 41.37 -35.95 2.24
CA ARG A 796 40.35 -36.07 3.29
C ARG A 796 40.24 -37.50 3.84
N ALA A 797 40.23 -38.50 2.96
CA ALA A 797 40.13 -39.89 3.36
C ALA A 797 41.35 -40.38 4.19
N LYS A 798 42.52 -39.77 3.98
CA LYS A 798 43.75 -40.11 4.73
C LYS A 798 43.83 -39.42 6.11
N THR A 799 43.18 -38.28 6.28
CA THR A 799 43.18 -37.48 7.55
C THR A 799 41.93 -37.64 8.37
N GLY A 800 41.01 -38.54 8.03
CA GLY A 800 39.80 -38.79 8.80
C GLY A 800 38.65 -37.78 8.52
N GLY A 801 38.79 -36.95 7.47
CA GLY A 801 37.76 -35.94 7.11
C GLY A 801 37.82 -34.66 7.91
N LEU A 802 37.21 -33.57 7.38
CA LEU A 802 37.08 -32.28 8.06
C LEU A 802 36.34 -32.37 9.41
N ALA A 803 35.54 -33.42 9.59
CA ALA A 803 34.70 -33.64 10.77
C ALA A 803 35.26 -34.70 11.75
N ALA A 804 36.29 -35.48 11.39
CA ALA A 804 36.89 -36.48 12.29
C ALA A 804 37.68 -35.87 13.45
N GLY A 805 37.80 -34.55 13.51
CA GLY A 805 38.37 -33.84 14.65
C GLY A 805 37.36 -32.97 15.38
N LEU A 806 36.09 -32.92 14.95
CA LEU A 806 35.06 -32.11 15.62
C LEU A 806 34.52 -32.82 16.87
N ASP A 807 34.52 -34.15 16.87
CA ASP A 807 34.16 -34.93 18.08
C ASP A 807 35.27 -34.88 19.15
N ASP A 808 36.51 -34.57 18.75
CA ASP A 808 37.69 -34.45 19.59
C ASP A 808 38.20 -33.00 19.75
N LEU A 809 37.54 -32.01 19.15
CA LEU A 809 37.90 -30.61 19.39
C LEU A 809 37.40 -30.17 20.76
N PRO A 810 38.34 -29.90 21.70
CA PRO A 810 37.99 -29.41 23.04
C PRO A 810 37.37 -28.02 23.02
N LEU A 811 37.06 -27.38 21.88
CA LEU A 811 36.63 -25.99 21.81
C LEU A 811 35.30 -25.79 22.52
N PHE A 812 34.35 -26.69 22.38
CA PHE A 812 33.07 -26.56 23.08
C PHE A 812 33.06 -27.26 24.44
N ALA A 813 33.78 -28.39 24.55
CA ALA A 813 34.02 -29.02 25.85
C ALA A 813 34.94 -28.17 26.75
N ALA A 814 35.90 -27.44 26.18
CA ALA A 814 36.80 -26.56 26.93
C ALA A 814 36.11 -25.25 27.33
N VAL A 815 35.24 -24.66 26.53
CA VAL A 815 34.45 -23.47 26.90
C VAL A 815 33.40 -23.84 27.94
N ALA A 816 32.68 -24.95 27.77
CA ALA A 816 31.72 -25.45 28.76
C ALA A 816 32.42 -25.95 30.04
N ALA A 817 33.62 -26.56 29.94
CA ALA A 817 34.39 -26.95 31.09
C ALA A 817 35.02 -25.75 31.80
N GLN A 818 35.47 -24.74 31.08
CA GLN A 818 36.00 -23.49 31.64
C GLN A 818 34.94 -22.64 32.31
N GLU A 819 33.73 -22.56 31.72
CA GLU A 819 32.59 -21.94 32.39
C GLU A 819 32.07 -22.77 33.57
N ALA A 820 32.05 -24.10 33.47
CA ALA A 820 31.69 -24.98 34.57
C ALA A 820 32.73 -24.94 35.73
N GLU A 821 34.03 -24.91 35.41
CA GLU A 821 35.11 -24.74 36.43
C GLU A 821 35.01 -23.36 37.10
N ALA A 822 34.85 -22.27 36.31
CA ALA A 822 34.74 -20.93 36.89
C ALA A 822 33.44 -20.74 37.75
N VAL A 823 32.35 -21.34 37.33
CA VAL A 823 31.09 -21.35 38.10
C VAL A 823 31.21 -22.22 39.35
N ASP A 824 31.95 -23.31 39.32
CA ASP A 824 32.17 -24.20 40.46
C ASP A 824 33.13 -23.57 41.47
N GLU A 825 34.19 -22.89 41.03
CA GLU A 825 35.09 -22.13 41.91
C GLU A 825 34.39 -20.96 42.59
N LEU A 826 33.52 -20.20 41.85
CA LEU A 826 32.73 -19.14 42.37
C LEU A 826 31.70 -19.65 43.41
N ARG A 827 31.02 -20.74 43.12
CA ARG A 827 30.02 -21.38 44.02
C ARG A 827 30.73 -21.94 45.28
N THR A 828 31.87 -22.54 45.12
CA THR A 828 32.67 -23.09 46.23
C THR A 828 33.18 -21.96 47.13
N ALA A 829 33.66 -20.87 46.54
CA ALA A 829 34.11 -19.70 47.27
C ALA A 829 32.93 -19.00 48.00
N LEU A 830 31.74 -18.93 47.36
CA LEU A 830 30.52 -18.37 47.95
C LEU A 830 30.00 -19.25 49.10
N ALA A 831 30.00 -20.56 48.93
CA ALA A 831 29.54 -21.51 49.97
C ALA A 831 30.47 -21.55 51.19
N GLY A 832 31.72 -21.21 51.06
CA GLY A 832 32.71 -21.10 52.13
C GLY A 832 32.66 -19.82 52.96
N ILE A 833 31.75 -18.87 52.64
CA ILE A 833 31.64 -17.60 53.31
C ILE A 833 30.55 -17.68 54.38
N ASP A 834 30.93 -17.56 55.65
CA ASP A 834 29.99 -17.32 56.78
C ASP A 834 29.70 -15.80 56.86
N VAL A 835 28.57 -15.40 56.33
CA VAL A 835 28.18 -13.97 56.23
C VAL A 835 28.00 -13.32 57.57
N ASP A 836 27.56 -14.05 58.58
CA ASP A 836 27.31 -13.54 59.89
C ASP A 836 28.56 -13.38 60.76
N ALA A 837 29.67 -14.04 60.36
CA ALA A 837 30.96 -13.98 61.04
C ALA A 837 31.93 -12.90 60.46
N LEU A 838 31.55 -12.25 59.35
CA LEU A 838 32.41 -11.25 58.64
C LEU A 838 32.26 -9.83 59.22
N SER A 839 33.40 -9.19 59.45
CA SER A 839 33.43 -7.73 59.63
C SER A 839 33.16 -6.99 58.30
N PRO A 840 32.70 -5.73 58.33
CA PRO A 840 32.40 -4.97 57.09
C PRO A 840 33.58 -4.91 56.11
N ARG A 841 34.81 -4.94 56.57
CA ARG A 841 36.02 -4.90 55.76
C ARG A 841 36.28 -6.27 55.10
N GLU A 842 36.12 -7.31 55.84
CA GLU A 842 36.24 -8.69 55.34
C GLU A 842 35.13 -9.03 54.33
N ALA A 843 33.91 -8.52 54.53
CA ALA A 843 32.82 -8.67 53.60
C ALA A 843 33.13 -7.96 52.26
N LEU A 844 33.73 -6.78 52.27
CA LEU A 844 34.16 -6.07 51.08
C LEU A 844 35.28 -6.80 50.33
N ASP A 845 36.28 -7.34 51.09
CA ASP A 845 37.37 -8.14 50.53
C ASP A 845 36.88 -9.48 49.95
N ALA A 846 35.86 -10.08 50.57
CA ALA A 846 35.18 -11.25 50.03
C ALA A 846 34.43 -10.95 48.72
N LEU A 847 33.72 -9.81 48.65
CA LEU A 847 33.06 -9.36 47.43
C LEU A 847 34.04 -9.08 46.28
N TYR A 848 35.20 -8.49 46.54
CA TYR A 848 36.26 -8.28 45.54
C TYR A 848 36.83 -9.64 45.04
N ARG A 849 36.98 -10.60 45.94
CA ARG A 849 37.43 -11.97 45.56
C ARG A 849 36.40 -12.70 44.70
N LEU A 850 35.13 -12.64 45.10
CA LEU A 850 34.05 -13.24 44.32
C LEU A 850 33.91 -12.58 42.96
N LYS A 851 34.03 -11.23 42.89
CA LYS A 851 34.03 -10.51 41.62
C LYS A 851 35.24 -10.87 40.72
N GLY A 852 36.42 -11.13 41.28
CA GLY A 852 37.57 -11.61 40.54
C GLY A 852 37.41 -13.04 39.98
N LEU A 853 36.58 -13.88 40.62
CA LEU A 853 36.23 -15.24 40.14
C LEU A 853 35.05 -15.23 39.15
N ALA A 854 34.26 -14.15 39.07
CA ALA A 854 33.13 -14.01 38.17
C ALA A 854 33.52 -13.42 36.79
N GLY A 855 34.80 -13.08 36.58
CA GLY A 855 35.31 -12.50 35.31
C GLY A 855 35.48 -11.01 35.42
#